data_70b92fc5055a171c6114c445a2e7f033
#
_entry.id   70b92fc5055a171c6114c445a2e7f033
#
_cell.length_a   1.000
_cell.length_b   1.000
_cell.length_c   1.000
_cell.angle_alpha   90.00
_cell.angle_beta   90.00
_cell.angle_gamma   90.00
#
_symmetry.space_group_name_H-M   'P 1'
#
loop_
_entity.id
_entity.type
_entity.pdbx_description
1 polymer ?
#
loop_
_entity_poly.entity_id
_entity_poly.type
_entity_poly.pdbx_seq_one_letter_code
_entity_poly.pdbx_strand_id
1 'polypeptide(L)'
;MATWLYRLGRAAYRRAWLVFGAWILALVAIGGIGVTAGGETDEQFRIPGSESQEAFGRLGSVFPVFAGASVQVVIQTTTEAAIDSSENQAAIESLTEWLADGEGVEEAVSPFSEFASRAVSEDKRVAFIQVQLTEASPQVTDDTLAYILSAADRPEAENFRVEFGGDVFQDTEVGLTIAEVIGLAFAGLVLVITFRSFRPAWMPLASAVIGVGIVLGVVFLAADYTTISSSAPLLAVMLGLAVGIDYSLFILSRHRNQLAGDMDPEESAGVAVGTAGNAVVFAGGTVIVALLGLYLVNIPFLSVMGTAAAGAVAIAVVAAITLLPAFMGMMGTKLVPPVGSKARAIASLSADNPSFGRRWVRAITRFPLVTVIVTVTGLAVLAIPAASLTLALPGGGQEPVDSTQRKAYDIISESFGPGYNGPLLLTVDITSSNALLDNLSGLRDDLREVPGVDFVSDGFPSPTLDTVIYQVVPTTAPDSEETKDLVNLLRDRVPDWNDEYEVAIQVTGITAIGIDISQRIESALIPFGIVVVGLSIVLLLLVFRSIIVPIKAALGFILSVTGAFGVVVAVFQWGWFNTLLHVDTPGPILSFMPIILMAVLFGLAMDYQVFLVSGMREQFVHTKKAHVAIEEGYASGARVVTAAAAIMFFVFFSFVPESSNLIKPIALGLAVGIALDAFVVRMTLVPAVMALFGKSAWWFPKALEKSVPEADVEGEKLREHLAATIWAQEAAQHGVIVADNLVIGDGDHSSSPLTLRVDKGERVTVVADDTMARHFQATLAGYLAPVSGSVHVAGFALPSDSHSVRRLVSAWTRVDDDTLTPLGESIARRLANSHGVKTSNASERSAHASRTVVAIANLCHTLRVDGGRDRVSTQTLPGLLTRQQQIVAYAALALCDSSPVVVIAGLDPVSSAEERELWWAAIDALAKEDQTILLCTTPSLSPSGSPRTVDLTNATMAGVT
;
A
#
# COMPACT_ATOMS: atom_id res chain seq x y z
N MET A 1 5.99 -14.30 6.84
CA MET A 1 6.20 -13.30 5.76
C MET A 1 7.65 -12.86 5.73
N ALA A 2 8.24 -12.40 6.82
CA ALA A 2 9.63 -11.93 6.90
C ALA A 2 10.69 -12.89 6.32
N THR A 3 10.61 -14.18 6.64
CA THR A 3 11.54 -15.20 6.09
C THR A 3 11.43 -15.37 4.56
N TRP A 4 10.23 -15.25 4.00
CA TRP A 4 10.03 -15.29 2.55
C TRP A 4 10.64 -14.06 1.89
N LEU A 5 10.38 -12.87 2.44
CA LEU A 5 10.97 -11.60 1.98
C LEU A 5 12.51 -11.61 2.08
N TYR A 6 13.06 -12.16 3.14
CA TYR A 6 14.51 -12.37 3.28
C TYR A 6 15.07 -13.21 2.13
N ARG A 7 14.41 -14.33 1.80
CA ARG A 7 14.83 -15.18 0.68
C ARG A 7 14.68 -14.48 -0.67
N LEU A 8 13.61 -13.71 -0.84
CA LEU A 8 13.37 -12.89 -2.04
C LEU A 8 14.47 -11.84 -2.21
N GLY A 9 14.82 -11.10 -1.15
CA GLY A 9 15.88 -10.10 -1.16
C GLY A 9 17.25 -10.67 -1.54
N ARG A 10 17.62 -11.82 -0.98
CA ARG A 10 18.85 -12.53 -1.36
C ARG A 10 18.82 -13.03 -2.81
N ALA A 11 17.70 -13.56 -3.27
CA ALA A 11 17.54 -14.02 -4.65
C ALA A 11 17.65 -12.87 -5.64
N ALA A 12 17.01 -11.71 -5.35
CA ALA A 12 17.09 -10.51 -6.16
C ALA A 12 18.50 -9.91 -6.18
N TYR A 13 19.21 -9.90 -5.05
CA TYR A 13 20.62 -9.48 -4.96
C TYR A 13 21.53 -10.37 -5.80
N ARG A 14 21.43 -11.70 -5.67
CA ARG A 14 22.26 -12.66 -6.43
C ARG A 14 22.01 -12.62 -7.93
N ARG A 15 20.74 -12.44 -8.34
CA ARG A 15 20.31 -12.41 -9.75
C ARG A 15 20.02 -10.99 -10.22
N ALA A 16 20.81 -10.01 -9.77
CA ALA A 16 20.61 -8.59 -9.97
C ALA A 16 20.31 -8.20 -11.42
N TRP A 17 21.13 -8.67 -12.39
CA TRP A 17 20.95 -8.38 -13.80
C TRP A 17 19.70 -9.00 -14.42
N LEU A 18 19.27 -10.18 -13.94
CA LEU A 18 18.02 -10.80 -14.41
C LEU A 18 16.80 -10.03 -13.92
N VAL A 19 16.80 -9.63 -12.64
CA VAL A 19 15.71 -8.84 -12.06
C VAL A 19 15.64 -7.47 -12.72
N PHE A 20 16.75 -6.78 -12.87
CA PHE A 20 16.82 -5.51 -13.58
C PHE A 20 16.34 -5.63 -15.03
N GLY A 21 16.84 -6.64 -15.77
CA GLY A 21 16.39 -6.91 -17.14
C GLY A 21 14.89 -7.19 -17.25
N ALA A 22 14.31 -7.92 -16.28
CA ALA A 22 12.86 -8.16 -16.22
C ALA A 22 12.06 -6.88 -16.01
N TRP A 23 12.52 -5.96 -15.13
CA TRP A 23 11.88 -4.66 -14.89
C TRP A 23 11.98 -3.75 -16.13
N ILE A 24 13.13 -3.70 -16.79
CA ILE A 24 13.30 -2.92 -18.04
C ILE A 24 12.43 -3.50 -19.16
N LEU A 25 12.37 -4.83 -19.27
CA LEU A 25 11.48 -5.49 -20.24
C LEU A 25 10.01 -5.15 -19.96
N ALA A 26 9.59 -5.19 -18.69
CA ALA A 26 8.24 -4.80 -18.31
C ALA A 26 7.96 -3.32 -18.63
N LEU A 27 8.90 -2.41 -18.35
CA LEU A 27 8.78 -1.00 -18.69
C LEU A 27 8.63 -0.78 -20.21
N VAL A 28 9.48 -1.43 -21.00
CA VAL A 28 9.44 -1.28 -22.47
C VAL A 28 8.18 -1.92 -23.06
N ALA A 29 7.78 -3.09 -22.58
CA ALA A 29 6.60 -3.79 -23.06
C ALA A 29 5.32 -3.06 -22.66
N ILE A 30 5.12 -2.76 -21.38
CA ILE A 30 3.89 -2.14 -20.88
C ILE A 30 3.85 -0.65 -21.25
N GLY A 31 4.95 0.08 -21.02
CA GLY A 31 5.05 1.49 -21.36
C GLY A 31 4.97 1.74 -22.87
N GLY A 32 5.67 0.90 -23.66
CA GLY A 32 5.65 1.02 -25.12
C GLY A 32 4.26 0.73 -25.71
N ILE A 33 3.58 -0.32 -25.26
CA ILE A 33 2.21 -0.62 -25.69
C ILE A 33 1.25 0.48 -25.19
N GLY A 34 1.39 0.96 -23.96
CA GLY A 34 0.55 2.02 -23.42
C GLY A 34 0.62 3.32 -24.21
N VAL A 35 1.82 3.69 -24.71
CA VAL A 35 2.00 4.89 -25.56
C VAL A 35 1.46 4.69 -26.99
N THR A 36 1.55 3.46 -27.54
CA THR A 36 1.20 3.21 -28.96
C THR A 36 -0.23 2.72 -29.20
N ALA A 37 -0.84 2.12 -28.18
CA ALA A 37 -2.18 1.52 -28.24
C ALA A 37 -3.06 1.93 -27.05
N GLY A 38 -2.63 2.93 -26.26
CA GLY A 38 -3.41 3.42 -25.14
C GLY A 38 -4.56 4.31 -25.59
N GLY A 39 -5.68 4.24 -24.84
CA GLY A 39 -6.83 5.11 -25.03
C GLY A 39 -6.57 6.52 -24.48
N GLU A 40 -7.42 7.44 -24.90
CA GLU A 40 -7.42 8.82 -24.40
C GLU A 40 -8.06 8.89 -23.01
N THR A 41 -7.62 9.87 -22.23
CA THR A 41 -8.20 10.17 -20.91
C THR A 41 -9.37 11.14 -21.06
N ASP A 42 -10.44 10.93 -20.28
CA ASP A 42 -11.66 11.73 -20.36
C ASP A 42 -12.06 12.23 -18.96
N GLU A 43 -12.37 13.52 -18.84
CA GLU A 43 -12.82 14.14 -17.59
C GLU A 43 -14.36 14.16 -17.44
N GLN A 44 -15.03 13.08 -17.74
CA GLN A 44 -16.45 12.98 -17.49
C GLN A 44 -16.77 12.73 -16.01
N PHE A 45 -17.27 13.73 -15.33
CA PHE A 45 -17.79 13.62 -13.97
C PHE A 45 -19.23 13.07 -14.01
N ARG A 46 -19.40 11.74 -14.09
CA ARG A 46 -20.72 11.10 -14.06
C ARG A 46 -21.05 10.52 -12.70
N ILE A 47 -22.24 10.82 -12.18
CA ILE A 47 -22.82 10.18 -11.00
C ILE A 47 -24.08 9.41 -11.40
N PRO A 48 -24.08 8.09 -11.38
CA PRO A 48 -25.27 7.30 -11.66
C PRO A 48 -26.41 7.62 -10.69
N GLY A 49 -27.61 7.89 -11.23
CA GLY A 49 -28.81 8.18 -10.42
C GLY A 49 -28.94 9.64 -9.94
N SER A 50 -28.20 10.59 -10.51
CA SER A 50 -28.43 12.02 -10.34
C SER A 50 -29.54 12.48 -11.27
N GLU A 51 -30.53 13.19 -10.75
CA GLU A 51 -31.66 13.73 -11.53
C GLU A 51 -31.18 14.61 -12.70
N SER A 52 -30.26 15.54 -12.40
CA SER A 52 -29.73 16.45 -13.41
C SER A 52 -28.99 15.73 -14.53
N GLN A 53 -28.29 14.63 -14.24
CA GLN A 53 -27.53 13.88 -15.22
C GLN A 53 -28.41 12.95 -16.07
N GLU A 54 -29.45 12.36 -15.46
CA GLU A 54 -30.46 11.60 -16.19
C GLU A 54 -31.25 12.50 -17.14
N ALA A 55 -31.62 13.70 -16.68
CA ALA A 55 -32.29 14.69 -17.48
C ALA A 55 -31.42 15.19 -18.64
N PHE A 56 -30.11 15.45 -18.37
CA PHE A 56 -29.15 15.86 -19.40
C PHE A 56 -28.91 14.76 -20.44
N GLY A 57 -28.84 13.50 -20.02
CA GLY A 57 -28.72 12.37 -20.95
C GLY A 57 -29.95 12.20 -21.85
N ARG A 58 -31.16 12.43 -21.31
CA ARG A 58 -32.39 12.50 -22.10
C ARG A 58 -32.38 13.68 -23.07
N LEU A 59 -31.90 14.84 -22.61
CA LEU A 59 -31.77 16.03 -23.42
C LEU A 59 -30.97 15.77 -24.70
N GLY A 60 -29.79 15.16 -24.60
CA GLY A 60 -28.96 14.81 -25.78
C GLY A 60 -29.65 13.85 -26.78
N SER A 61 -30.60 13.01 -26.30
CA SER A 61 -31.37 12.13 -27.19
C SER A 61 -32.53 12.83 -27.89
N VAL A 62 -33.12 13.85 -27.26
CA VAL A 62 -34.26 14.63 -27.76
C VAL A 62 -33.80 15.84 -28.55
N PHE A 63 -32.67 16.41 -28.18
CA PHE A 63 -32.03 17.54 -28.85
C PHE A 63 -30.57 17.17 -29.21
N PRO A 64 -30.33 16.54 -30.35
CA PRO A 64 -28.98 16.11 -30.71
C PRO A 64 -27.94 17.23 -30.74
N VAL A 65 -28.34 18.46 -30.98
CA VAL A 65 -27.49 19.65 -30.98
C VAL A 65 -26.82 19.86 -29.61
N PHE A 66 -27.42 19.42 -28.49
CA PHE A 66 -26.84 19.50 -27.18
C PHE A 66 -26.02 18.25 -26.77
N ALA A 67 -25.86 17.28 -27.67
CA ALA A 67 -25.10 16.05 -27.38
C ALA A 67 -23.57 16.22 -27.49
N GLY A 68 -23.12 17.15 -28.32
CA GLY A 68 -21.71 17.47 -28.52
C GLY A 68 -21.19 18.52 -27.53
N ALA A 69 -19.90 18.81 -27.60
CA ALA A 69 -19.29 19.88 -26.82
C ALA A 69 -19.72 21.26 -27.37
N SER A 70 -19.75 22.24 -26.47
CA SER A 70 -20.13 23.60 -26.79
C SER A 70 -18.99 24.58 -26.56
N VAL A 71 -18.78 25.47 -27.51
CA VAL A 71 -17.80 26.56 -27.47
C VAL A 71 -18.53 27.91 -27.57
N GLN A 72 -18.12 28.86 -26.75
CA GLN A 72 -18.57 30.24 -26.82
C GLN A 72 -17.45 31.10 -27.43
N VAL A 73 -17.66 31.62 -28.63
CA VAL A 73 -16.75 32.60 -29.25
C VAL A 73 -17.21 34.00 -28.85
N VAL A 74 -16.52 34.56 -27.86
CA VAL A 74 -16.87 35.86 -27.26
C VAL A 74 -16.18 36.96 -28.05
N ILE A 75 -16.98 37.90 -28.51
CA ILE A 75 -16.58 39.00 -29.40
C ILE A 75 -16.83 40.31 -28.70
N GLN A 76 -15.80 41.08 -28.44
CA GLN A 76 -15.85 42.40 -27.83
C GLN A 76 -15.36 43.43 -28.86
N THR A 77 -16.18 44.50 -29.12
CA THR A 77 -15.73 45.57 -30.03
C THR A 77 -14.57 46.35 -29.41
N THR A 78 -13.55 46.62 -30.21
CA THR A 78 -12.38 47.47 -29.86
C THR A 78 -12.60 48.90 -30.28
N THR A 79 -13.64 49.18 -31.06
CA THR A 79 -14.01 50.48 -31.60
C THR A 79 -15.18 51.12 -30.83
N GLU A 80 -15.52 52.38 -31.12
CA GLU A 80 -16.72 53.05 -30.53
C GLU A 80 -18.02 52.58 -31.17
N ALA A 81 -17.97 51.84 -32.28
CA ALA A 81 -19.14 51.32 -32.98
C ALA A 81 -19.80 50.23 -32.16
N ALA A 82 -21.15 50.26 -32.10
CA ALA A 82 -21.92 49.23 -31.43
C ALA A 82 -21.81 47.90 -32.18
N ILE A 83 -21.89 46.78 -31.46
CA ILE A 83 -21.73 45.43 -32.01
C ILE A 83 -22.88 45.08 -33.00
N ASP A 84 -24.04 45.69 -32.83
CA ASP A 84 -25.23 45.56 -33.71
C ASP A 84 -25.26 46.59 -34.84
N SER A 85 -24.15 47.35 -35.06
CA SER A 85 -24.02 48.19 -36.24
C SER A 85 -23.99 47.30 -37.51
N SER A 86 -24.51 47.79 -38.62
CA SER A 86 -24.63 46.99 -39.89
C SER A 86 -23.29 46.45 -40.37
N GLU A 87 -22.18 47.16 -40.12
CA GLU A 87 -20.81 46.70 -40.44
C GLU A 87 -20.34 45.56 -39.54
N ASN A 88 -20.47 45.75 -38.22
CA ASN A 88 -20.10 44.76 -37.23
C ASN A 88 -20.99 43.52 -37.32
N GLN A 89 -22.31 43.71 -37.53
CA GLN A 89 -23.23 42.60 -37.72
C GLN A 89 -22.85 41.72 -38.92
N ALA A 90 -22.58 42.35 -40.10
CA ALA A 90 -22.16 41.61 -41.27
C ALA A 90 -20.84 40.88 -41.08
N ALA A 91 -19.89 41.46 -40.34
CA ALA A 91 -18.63 40.80 -40.01
C ALA A 91 -18.83 39.57 -39.08
N ILE A 92 -19.68 39.68 -38.05
CA ILE A 92 -19.99 38.61 -37.13
C ILE A 92 -20.81 37.52 -37.81
N GLU A 93 -21.77 37.85 -38.71
CA GLU A 93 -22.49 36.85 -39.47
C GLU A 93 -21.55 36.08 -40.39
N SER A 94 -20.60 36.76 -41.09
CA SER A 94 -19.60 36.11 -41.91
C SER A 94 -18.66 35.20 -41.13
N LEU A 95 -18.28 35.63 -39.92
CA LEU A 95 -17.48 34.80 -38.99
C LEU A 95 -18.26 33.57 -38.49
N THR A 96 -19.57 33.73 -38.25
CA THR A 96 -20.47 32.63 -37.87
C THR A 96 -20.62 31.60 -38.99
N GLU A 97 -20.85 32.07 -40.23
CA GLU A 97 -20.92 31.17 -41.40
C GLU A 97 -19.60 30.42 -41.61
N TRP A 98 -18.46 31.11 -41.44
CA TRP A 98 -17.16 30.47 -41.53
C TRP A 98 -16.94 29.42 -40.43
N LEU A 99 -17.34 29.70 -39.18
CA LEU A 99 -17.25 28.74 -38.07
C LEU A 99 -18.12 27.50 -38.35
N ALA A 100 -19.33 27.70 -38.92
CA ALA A 100 -20.23 26.62 -39.25
C ALA A 100 -19.71 25.68 -40.36
N ASP A 101 -18.86 26.19 -41.26
CA ASP A 101 -18.23 25.39 -42.34
C ASP A 101 -17.04 24.55 -41.82
N GLY A 102 -16.68 24.65 -40.52
CA GLY A 102 -15.53 23.95 -39.92
C GLY A 102 -15.74 22.44 -39.78
N GLU A 103 -14.70 21.66 -40.08
CA GLU A 103 -14.74 20.21 -39.86
C GLU A 103 -14.85 19.94 -38.34
N GLY A 104 -15.84 19.15 -37.91
CA GLY A 104 -16.13 18.87 -36.51
C GLY A 104 -17.08 19.88 -35.85
N VAL A 105 -17.57 20.89 -36.59
CA VAL A 105 -18.63 21.80 -36.12
C VAL A 105 -19.97 21.29 -36.62
N GLU A 106 -20.94 21.14 -35.71
CA GLU A 106 -22.32 20.75 -36.05
C GLU A 106 -23.15 21.97 -36.42
N GLU A 107 -23.04 23.03 -35.60
CA GLU A 107 -23.80 24.27 -35.78
C GLU A 107 -23.06 25.45 -35.19
N ALA A 108 -23.18 26.62 -35.79
CA ALA A 108 -22.76 27.88 -35.19
C ALA A 108 -23.95 28.85 -35.22
N VAL A 109 -24.38 29.31 -34.02
CA VAL A 109 -25.54 30.16 -33.84
C VAL A 109 -25.11 31.60 -33.74
N SER A 110 -25.58 32.44 -34.70
CA SER A 110 -25.31 33.89 -34.68
C SER A 110 -25.99 34.55 -33.50
N PRO A 111 -25.32 35.54 -32.85
CA PRO A 111 -25.90 36.29 -31.72
C PRO A 111 -27.11 37.12 -32.12
N PHE A 112 -27.35 37.32 -33.40
CA PHE A 112 -28.49 38.08 -33.95
C PHE A 112 -29.64 37.19 -34.41
N SER A 113 -29.54 35.86 -34.26
CA SER A 113 -30.59 34.93 -34.62
C SER A 113 -31.74 34.96 -33.63
N GLU A 114 -32.95 34.60 -34.08
CA GLU A 114 -34.13 34.45 -33.19
C GLU A 114 -33.94 33.37 -32.14
N PHE A 115 -32.98 32.46 -32.35
CA PHE A 115 -32.63 31.39 -31.40
C PHE A 115 -31.58 31.78 -30.37
N ALA A 116 -30.90 32.91 -30.56
CA ALA A 116 -29.87 33.40 -29.67
C ALA A 116 -30.45 34.33 -28.57
N SER A 117 -31.04 33.74 -27.54
CA SER A 117 -31.62 34.48 -26.46
C SER A 117 -30.57 35.33 -25.68
N ARG A 118 -30.62 36.67 -25.80
CA ARG A 118 -29.70 37.60 -25.10
C ARG A 118 -28.20 37.35 -25.34
N ALA A 119 -27.82 37.01 -26.59
CA ALA A 119 -26.40 36.81 -26.97
C ALA A 119 -25.66 38.13 -27.28
N VAL A 120 -26.33 39.29 -27.15
CA VAL A 120 -25.79 40.63 -27.28
C VAL A 120 -25.97 41.37 -25.94
N SER A 121 -24.90 41.98 -25.43
CA SER A 121 -24.90 42.72 -24.16
C SER A 121 -25.79 43.99 -24.21
N GLU A 122 -26.29 44.44 -23.06
CA GLU A 122 -27.17 45.64 -22.96
C GLU A 122 -26.45 46.91 -23.44
N ASP A 123 -25.14 46.99 -23.21
CA ASP A 123 -24.28 48.10 -23.65
C ASP A 123 -23.89 48.02 -25.14
N LYS A 124 -24.27 46.92 -25.82
CA LYS A 124 -24.00 46.61 -27.23
C LYS A 124 -22.52 46.63 -27.59
N ARG A 125 -21.68 46.20 -26.66
CA ARG A 125 -20.24 46.12 -26.86
C ARG A 125 -19.71 44.69 -26.96
N VAL A 126 -20.47 43.70 -26.48
CA VAL A 126 -20.08 42.31 -26.46
C VAL A 126 -21.21 41.46 -27.06
N ALA A 127 -20.80 40.47 -27.84
CA ALA A 127 -21.69 39.40 -28.27
C ALA A 127 -20.93 38.05 -28.21
N PHE A 128 -21.64 36.98 -28.20
CA PHE A 128 -21.01 35.64 -28.33
C PHE A 128 -21.73 34.76 -29.39
N ILE A 129 -20.93 34.06 -30.17
CA ILE A 129 -21.39 33.02 -31.09
C ILE A 129 -21.35 31.71 -30.31
N GLN A 130 -22.46 30.97 -30.32
CA GLN A 130 -22.52 29.63 -29.77
C GLN A 130 -22.12 28.63 -30.85
N VAL A 131 -21.04 27.92 -30.67
CA VAL A 131 -20.57 26.87 -31.60
C VAL A 131 -20.79 25.53 -30.96
N GLN A 132 -21.56 24.68 -31.61
CA GLN A 132 -21.81 23.31 -31.18
C GLN A 132 -20.95 22.36 -32.00
N LEU A 133 -20.25 21.45 -31.32
CA LEU A 133 -19.38 20.48 -31.97
C LEU A 133 -20.09 19.15 -32.14
N THR A 134 -19.69 18.40 -33.16
CA THR A 134 -20.20 17.05 -33.44
C THR A 134 -19.81 16.04 -32.36
N GLU A 135 -18.65 16.22 -31.77
CA GLU A 135 -18.08 15.29 -30.82
C GLU A 135 -18.15 15.84 -29.40
N ALA A 136 -18.17 14.96 -28.42
CA ALA A 136 -18.07 15.35 -27.02
C ALA A 136 -16.63 15.83 -26.68
N SER A 137 -16.49 16.65 -25.65
CA SER A 137 -15.26 17.36 -25.28
C SER A 137 -13.94 16.55 -25.43
N PRO A 138 -13.81 15.29 -24.98
CA PRO A 138 -12.53 14.59 -25.09
C PRO A 138 -12.23 14.01 -26.48
N GLN A 139 -13.21 14.01 -27.38
CA GLN A 139 -13.05 13.43 -28.72
C GLN A 139 -12.84 14.52 -29.79
N VAL A 140 -12.91 15.79 -29.38
CA VAL A 140 -12.66 16.93 -30.28
C VAL A 140 -11.19 16.95 -30.66
N THR A 141 -10.91 16.95 -31.96
CA THR A 141 -9.54 16.90 -32.47
C THR A 141 -8.80 18.24 -32.29
N ASP A 142 -7.48 18.17 -32.13
CA ASP A 142 -6.63 19.39 -32.09
C ASP A 142 -6.80 20.24 -33.34
N ASP A 143 -7.07 19.63 -34.51
CA ASP A 143 -7.30 20.34 -35.76
C ASP A 143 -8.60 21.16 -35.68
N THR A 144 -9.68 20.61 -35.11
CA THR A 144 -10.95 21.33 -34.86
C THR A 144 -10.75 22.50 -33.92
N LEU A 145 -10.02 22.27 -32.80
CA LEU A 145 -9.71 23.36 -31.85
C LEU A 145 -8.85 24.45 -32.47
N ALA A 146 -7.80 24.07 -33.22
CA ALA A 146 -6.95 25.02 -33.95
C ALA A 146 -7.76 25.81 -35.00
N TYR A 147 -8.69 25.17 -35.64
CA TYR A 147 -9.61 25.84 -36.59
C TYR A 147 -10.42 26.90 -35.87
N ILE A 148 -11.09 26.56 -34.75
CA ILE A 148 -11.91 27.50 -33.98
C ILE A 148 -11.06 28.68 -33.44
N LEU A 149 -9.89 28.37 -32.87
CA LEU A 149 -8.98 29.42 -32.37
C LEU A 149 -8.50 30.36 -33.48
N SER A 150 -8.38 29.89 -34.71
CA SER A 150 -7.99 30.73 -35.86
C SER A 150 -9.05 31.77 -36.25
N ALA A 151 -10.25 31.72 -35.65
CA ALA A 151 -11.27 32.75 -35.82
C ALA A 151 -10.81 34.13 -35.37
N ALA A 152 -9.93 34.18 -34.36
CA ALA A 152 -9.34 35.43 -33.87
C ALA A 152 -8.39 36.12 -34.87
N ASP A 153 -7.82 35.34 -35.80
CA ASP A 153 -6.86 35.84 -36.81
C ASP A 153 -7.53 36.17 -38.15
N ARG A 154 -8.84 36.03 -38.24
CA ARG A 154 -9.61 36.32 -39.45
C ARG A 154 -9.72 37.83 -39.69
N PRO A 155 -9.76 38.26 -40.99
CA PRO A 155 -9.97 39.67 -41.31
C PRO A 155 -11.30 40.23 -40.77
N GLU A 156 -12.30 39.40 -40.65
CA GLU A 156 -13.62 39.71 -40.08
C GLU A 156 -13.51 40.09 -38.56
N ALA A 157 -12.47 39.57 -37.88
CA ALA A 157 -12.20 39.80 -36.47
C ALA A 157 -11.34 41.05 -36.20
N GLU A 158 -10.84 41.81 -37.22
CA GLU A 158 -9.85 42.90 -37.06
C GLU A 158 -10.30 43.99 -36.08
N ASN A 159 -11.61 44.24 -36.00
CA ASN A 159 -12.22 45.27 -35.13
C ASN A 159 -12.67 44.73 -33.79
N PHE A 160 -12.42 43.47 -33.51
CA PHE A 160 -12.89 42.77 -32.33
C PHE A 160 -11.72 42.17 -31.51
N ARG A 161 -11.94 42.09 -30.23
CA ARG A 161 -11.22 41.17 -29.36
C ARG A 161 -12.04 39.88 -29.31
N VAL A 162 -11.46 38.77 -29.76
CA VAL A 162 -12.09 37.44 -29.77
C VAL A 162 -11.44 36.59 -28.72
N GLU A 163 -12.24 36.03 -27.83
CA GLU A 163 -11.80 35.05 -26.81
C GLU A 163 -12.74 33.85 -26.83
N PHE A 164 -12.24 32.71 -26.37
CA PHE A 164 -12.94 31.45 -26.51
C PHE A 164 -13.23 30.83 -25.15
N GLY A 165 -14.51 30.54 -24.88
CA GLY A 165 -15.00 29.83 -23.70
C GLY A 165 -15.47 28.43 -24.06
N GLY A 166 -15.48 27.53 -23.10
CA GLY A 166 -15.90 26.14 -23.24
C GLY A 166 -14.90 25.14 -22.66
N ASP A 167 -15.39 23.99 -22.22
CA ASP A 167 -14.58 22.98 -21.51
C ASP A 167 -13.54 22.30 -22.41
N VAL A 168 -13.70 22.41 -23.73
CA VAL A 168 -12.77 21.83 -24.74
C VAL A 168 -11.37 22.46 -24.74
N PHE A 169 -11.21 23.65 -24.17
CA PHE A 169 -9.92 24.37 -24.09
C PHE A 169 -9.18 24.10 -22.78
N GLN A 170 -9.68 23.24 -21.90
CA GLN A 170 -8.94 22.85 -20.71
C GLN A 170 -7.66 22.09 -21.11
N ASP A 171 -6.53 22.56 -20.59
CA ASP A 171 -5.23 21.94 -20.82
C ASP A 171 -5.19 20.57 -20.08
N THR A 172 -5.40 19.49 -20.81
CA THR A 172 -5.41 18.13 -20.30
C THR A 172 -4.16 17.34 -20.64
N GLU A 173 -3.11 18.01 -21.18
CA GLU A 173 -1.89 17.31 -21.58
C GLU A 173 -1.21 16.63 -20.37
N VAL A 174 -1.24 15.30 -20.37
CA VAL A 174 -0.52 14.46 -19.41
C VAL A 174 0.91 14.27 -19.89
N GLY A 175 1.74 15.30 -19.68
CA GLY A 175 3.18 15.25 -19.97
C GLY A 175 4.03 15.25 -18.72
N LEU A 176 5.28 14.80 -18.83
CA LEU A 176 6.29 15.07 -17.80
C LEU A 176 6.67 16.55 -17.85
N THR A 177 6.21 17.30 -16.86
CA THR A 177 6.47 18.72 -16.76
C THR A 177 7.80 19.01 -16.06
N ILE A 178 8.20 20.27 -16.03
CA ILE A 178 9.39 20.70 -15.28
C ILE A 178 9.21 20.48 -13.78
N ALA A 179 7.97 20.44 -13.30
CA ALA A 179 7.65 20.25 -11.89
C ALA A 179 8.12 18.89 -11.35
N GLU A 180 7.88 17.79 -12.06
CA GLU A 180 8.35 16.46 -11.66
C GLU A 180 9.88 16.39 -11.62
N VAL A 181 10.55 17.00 -12.58
CA VAL A 181 12.02 17.04 -12.64
C VAL A 181 12.58 17.81 -11.43
N ILE A 182 11.96 18.93 -11.07
CA ILE A 182 12.35 19.71 -9.88
C ILE A 182 12.10 18.88 -8.61
N GLY A 183 10.93 18.25 -8.47
CA GLY A 183 10.61 17.38 -7.33
C GLY A 183 11.62 16.25 -7.17
N LEU A 184 11.94 15.58 -8.27
CA LEU A 184 12.92 14.50 -8.31
C LEU A 184 14.34 15.00 -7.95
N ALA A 185 14.71 16.20 -8.39
CA ALA A 185 15.99 16.81 -8.05
C ALA A 185 16.10 17.14 -6.55
N PHE A 186 15.03 17.71 -5.96
CA PHE A 186 14.96 17.95 -4.51
C PHE A 186 14.98 16.66 -3.71
N ALA A 187 14.24 15.65 -4.12
CA ALA A 187 14.28 14.31 -3.50
C ALA A 187 15.71 13.74 -3.55
N GLY A 188 16.38 13.86 -4.70
CA GLY A 188 17.78 13.46 -4.87
C GLY A 188 18.73 14.21 -3.93
N LEU A 189 18.55 15.54 -3.79
CA LEU A 189 19.33 16.35 -2.86
C LEU A 189 19.15 15.88 -1.41
N VAL A 190 17.91 15.64 -0.97
CA VAL A 190 17.62 15.14 0.39
C VAL A 190 18.27 13.76 0.59
N LEU A 191 18.20 12.87 -0.40
CA LEU A 191 18.84 11.55 -0.34
C LEU A 191 20.38 11.66 -0.23
N VAL A 192 21.00 12.55 -1.01
CA VAL A 192 22.46 12.81 -0.94
C VAL A 192 22.84 13.35 0.44
N ILE A 193 22.08 14.29 0.99
CA ILE A 193 22.28 14.82 2.35
C ILE A 193 22.13 13.72 3.39
N THR A 194 21.12 12.87 3.26
CA THR A 194 20.81 11.79 4.20
C THR A 194 21.87 10.70 4.20
N PHE A 195 22.26 10.25 3.01
CA PHE A 195 23.26 9.20 2.85
C PHE A 195 24.70 9.71 2.82
N ARG A 196 24.90 11.02 2.68
CA ARG A 196 26.24 11.61 2.51
C ARG A 196 27.05 10.95 1.37
N SER A 197 26.37 10.47 0.33
CA SER A 197 26.95 9.78 -0.81
C SER A 197 25.97 9.75 -1.97
N PHE A 198 26.44 10.04 -3.15
CA PHE A 198 25.64 9.97 -4.37
C PHE A 198 25.32 8.52 -4.78
N ARG A 199 26.24 7.58 -4.52
CA ARG A 199 26.10 6.18 -4.94
C ARG A 199 24.83 5.50 -4.45
N PRO A 200 24.41 5.57 -3.16
CA PRO A 200 23.14 5.04 -2.72
C PRO A 200 21.95 5.94 -3.07
N ALA A 201 22.16 7.26 -3.27
CA ALA A 201 21.06 8.21 -3.45
C ALA A 201 20.30 8.03 -4.76
N TRP A 202 20.96 7.62 -5.86
CA TRP A 202 20.30 7.43 -7.15
C TRP A 202 19.38 6.20 -7.21
N MET A 203 19.62 5.18 -6.37
CA MET A 203 18.88 3.90 -6.44
C MET A 203 17.37 4.04 -6.15
N PRO A 204 16.95 4.73 -5.07
CA PRO A 204 15.53 5.01 -4.83
C PRO A 204 14.88 5.79 -5.97
N LEU A 205 15.60 6.78 -6.53
CA LEU A 205 15.11 7.58 -7.66
C LEU A 205 14.86 6.73 -8.90
N ALA A 206 15.87 5.93 -9.30
CA ALA A 206 15.75 5.06 -10.46
C ALA A 206 14.64 4.00 -10.26
N SER A 207 14.52 3.44 -9.05
CA SER A 207 13.47 2.48 -8.73
C SER A 207 12.09 3.10 -8.86
N ALA A 208 11.89 4.32 -8.36
CA ALA A 208 10.63 5.04 -8.45
C ALA A 208 10.27 5.41 -9.90
N VAL A 209 11.22 5.95 -10.66
CA VAL A 209 11.00 6.33 -12.08
C VAL A 209 10.63 5.11 -12.93
N ILE A 210 11.33 3.99 -12.78
CA ILE A 210 10.98 2.75 -13.50
C ILE A 210 9.57 2.27 -13.09
N GLY A 211 9.26 2.31 -11.79
CA GLY A 211 7.95 1.93 -11.27
C GLY A 211 6.83 2.80 -11.86
N VAL A 212 7.02 4.11 -11.85
CA VAL A 212 6.04 5.09 -12.38
C VAL A 212 5.84 4.92 -13.89
N GLY A 213 6.91 4.68 -14.64
CA GLY A 213 6.79 4.42 -16.09
C GLY A 213 5.92 3.19 -16.40
N ILE A 214 6.01 2.14 -15.58
CA ILE A 214 5.12 0.96 -15.71
C ILE A 214 3.69 1.31 -15.31
N VAL A 215 3.51 2.10 -14.24
CA VAL A 215 2.17 2.54 -13.80
C VAL A 215 1.47 3.33 -14.91
N LEU A 216 2.15 4.31 -15.49
CA LEU A 216 1.60 5.09 -16.60
C LEU A 216 1.21 4.20 -17.79
N GLY A 217 2.08 3.27 -18.17
CA GLY A 217 1.76 2.31 -19.22
C GLY A 217 0.53 1.46 -18.91
N VAL A 218 0.34 1.03 -17.65
CA VAL A 218 -0.85 0.29 -17.22
C VAL A 218 -2.10 1.17 -17.26
N VAL A 219 -2.00 2.43 -16.81
CA VAL A 219 -3.12 3.38 -16.79
C VAL A 219 -3.59 3.68 -18.24
N PHE A 220 -2.67 3.99 -19.14
CA PHE A 220 -3.03 4.23 -20.56
C PHE A 220 -3.58 2.99 -21.26
N LEU A 221 -3.05 1.80 -20.97
CA LEU A 221 -3.64 0.55 -21.45
C LEU A 221 -5.05 0.30 -20.91
N ALA A 222 -5.32 0.71 -19.67
CA ALA A 222 -6.65 0.58 -19.09
C ALA A 222 -7.62 1.62 -19.66
N ALA A 223 -7.14 2.77 -20.14
CA ALA A 223 -7.95 3.81 -20.77
C ALA A 223 -8.64 3.35 -22.07
N ASP A 224 -8.06 2.36 -22.76
CA ASP A 224 -8.70 1.72 -23.94
C ASP A 224 -9.97 0.91 -23.58
N TYR A 225 -10.09 0.46 -22.33
CA TYR A 225 -11.20 -0.39 -21.86
C TYR A 225 -12.18 0.32 -20.93
N THR A 226 -11.79 1.45 -20.35
CA THR A 226 -12.61 2.20 -19.38
C THR A 226 -12.27 3.67 -19.44
N THR A 227 -13.24 4.54 -19.20
CA THR A 227 -13.00 5.99 -19.07
C THR A 227 -12.13 6.27 -17.86
N ILE A 228 -10.96 6.87 -18.08
CA ILE A 228 -10.01 7.26 -17.05
C ILE A 228 -9.88 8.78 -17.06
N SER A 229 -10.11 9.41 -15.90
CA SER A 229 -9.89 10.85 -15.73
C SER A 229 -8.44 11.23 -16.01
N SER A 230 -8.20 12.35 -16.69
CA SER A 230 -6.87 12.93 -16.95
C SER A 230 -6.09 13.22 -15.65
N SER A 231 -6.78 13.46 -14.54
CA SER A 231 -6.18 13.62 -13.22
C SER A 231 -5.65 12.32 -12.61
N ALA A 232 -6.10 11.13 -13.06
CA ALA A 232 -5.71 9.85 -12.47
C ALA A 232 -4.24 9.47 -12.75
N PRO A 233 -3.69 9.63 -13.97
CA PRO A 233 -2.26 9.44 -14.25
C PRO A 233 -1.38 10.34 -13.38
N LEU A 234 -1.74 11.61 -13.22
CA LEU A 234 -0.97 12.58 -12.43
C LEU A 234 -0.92 12.19 -10.95
N LEU A 235 -2.07 11.82 -10.36
CA LEU A 235 -2.10 11.33 -8.98
C LEU A 235 -1.27 10.05 -8.82
N ALA A 236 -1.31 9.14 -9.80
CA ALA A 236 -0.52 7.91 -9.79
C ALA A 236 0.99 8.20 -9.87
N VAL A 237 1.41 9.18 -10.68
CA VAL A 237 2.81 9.65 -10.76
C VAL A 237 3.25 10.25 -9.43
N MET A 238 2.49 11.21 -8.90
CA MET A 238 2.79 11.88 -7.64
C MET A 238 2.97 10.87 -6.51
N LEU A 239 2.01 9.94 -6.34
CA LEU A 239 2.08 8.91 -5.32
C LEU A 239 3.17 7.88 -5.59
N GLY A 240 3.30 7.42 -6.82
CA GLY A 240 4.31 6.45 -7.22
C GLY A 240 5.73 6.93 -6.97
N LEU A 241 6.04 8.20 -7.30
CA LEU A 241 7.32 8.81 -7.00
C LEU A 241 7.55 8.96 -5.49
N ALA A 242 6.60 9.57 -4.79
CA ALA A 242 6.72 9.85 -3.35
C ALA A 242 6.92 8.56 -2.55
N VAL A 243 6.01 7.59 -2.72
CA VAL A 243 6.02 6.31 -2.00
C VAL A 243 7.17 5.41 -2.45
N GLY A 244 7.47 5.37 -3.76
CA GLY A 244 8.55 4.56 -4.31
C GLY A 244 9.93 4.97 -3.80
N ILE A 245 10.20 6.28 -3.70
CA ILE A 245 11.45 6.80 -3.14
C ILE A 245 11.50 6.52 -1.63
N ASP A 246 10.42 6.74 -0.91
CA ASP A 246 10.34 6.58 0.53
C ASP A 246 10.56 5.12 0.96
N TYR A 247 9.83 4.18 0.39
CA TYR A 247 9.98 2.76 0.70
C TYR A 247 11.37 2.21 0.36
N SER A 248 11.91 2.68 -0.75
CA SER A 248 13.30 2.37 -1.11
C SER A 248 14.30 2.96 -0.11
N LEU A 249 14.07 4.17 0.41
CA LEU A 249 14.90 4.80 1.43
C LEU A 249 14.95 3.97 2.71
N PHE A 250 13.79 3.45 3.18
CA PHE A 250 13.73 2.62 4.39
C PHE A 250 14.58 1.36 4.27
N ILE A 251 14.41 0.60 3.21
CA ILE A 251 15.15 -0.65 2.98
C ILE A 251 16.64 -0.37 2.81
N LEU A 252 16.99 0.63 1.99
CA LEU A 252 18.39 1.01 1.72
C LEU A 252 19.10 1.55 2.96
N SER A 253 18.40 2.33 3.79
CA SER A 253 18.93 2.83 5.07
C SER A 253 19.29 1.68 6.01
N ARG A 254 18.41 0.68 6.11
CA ARG A 254 18.64 -0.52 6.92
C ARG A 254 19.86 -1.32 6.42
N HIS A 255 19.92 -1.55 5.11
CA HIS A 255 21.05 -2.22 4.47
C HIS A 255 22.37 -1.49 4.76
N ARG A 256 22.43 -0.17 4.59
CA ARG A 256 23.66 0.60 4.87
C ARG A 256 24.08 0.60 6.32
N ASN A 257 23.12 0.62 7.26
CA ASN A 257 23.44 0.52 8.69
C ASN A 257 24.08 -0.83 9.02
N GLN A 258 23.62 -1.91 8.40
CA GLN A 258 24.19 -3.25 8.58
C GLN A 258 25.56 -3.39 7.93
N LEU A 259 25.75 -2.81 6.73
CA LEU A 259 27.08 -2.74 6.08
C LEU A 259 28.11 -1.95 6.90
N ALA A 260 27.68 -0.91 7.63
CA ALA A 260 28.54 -0.18 8.55
C ALA A 260 28.98 -1.01 9.76
N GLY A 261 28.22 -2.04 10.11
CA GLY A 261 28.53 -3.06 11.12
C GLY A 261 29.26 -4.29 10.54
N ASP A 262 29.84 -4.17 9.35
CA ASP A 262 30.63 -5.20 8.65
C ASP A 262 29.87 -6.50 8.31
N MET A 263 28.53 -6.44 8.20
CA MET A 263 27.72 -7.56 7.72
C MET A 263 27.98 -7.81 6.23
N ASP A 264 27.95 -9.07 5.81
CA ASP A 264 28.07 -9.44 4.38
C ASP A 264 27.00 -8.74 3.55
N PRO A 265 27.34 -8.16 2.37
CA PRO A 265 26.39 -7.39 1.57
C PRO A 265 25.16 -8.18 1.10
N GLU A 266 25.30 -9.45 0.75
CA GLU A 266 24.19 -10.31 0.34
C GLU A 266 23.26 -10.60 1.52
N GLU A 267 23.84 -10.95 2.67
CA GLU A 267 23.10 -11.21 3.90
C GLU A 267 22.37 -9.95 4.37
N SER A 268 23.06 -8.83 4.37
CA SER A 268 22.48 -7.53 4.69
C SER A 268 21.31 -7.14 3.79
N ALA A 269 21.38 -7.41 2.47
CA ALA A 269 20.26 -7.17 1.57
C ALA A 269 19.05 -8.05 1.91
N GLY A 270 19.29 -9.34 2.20
CA GLY A 270 18.25 -10.26 2.65
C GLY A 270 17.58 -9.81 3.95
N VAL A 271 18.38 -9.46 4.95
CA VAL A 271 17.88 -9.00 6.26
C VAL A 271 17.15 -7.67 6.15
N ALA A 272 17.64 -6.73 5.34
CA ALA A 272 16.98 -5.44 5.12
C ALA A 272 15.59 -5.61 4.48
N VAL A 273 15.46 -6.49 3.47
CA VAL A 273 14.16 -6.79 2.85
C VAL A 273 13.27 -7.61 3.80
N GLY A 274 13.81 -8.54 4.56
CA GLY A 274 13.07 -9.35 5.53
C GLY A 274 12.55 -8.56 6.73
N THR A 275 13.19 -7.46 7.10
CA THR A 275 12.81 -6.58 8.23
C THR A 275 12.13 -5.30 7.75
N ALA A 276 12.88 -4.34 7.21
CA ALA A 276 12.31 -3.07 6.72
C ALA A 276 11.35 -3.31 5.54
N GLY A 277 11.64 -4.25 4.62
CA GLY A 277 10.72 -4.61 3.55
C GLY A 277 9.42 -5.24 4.03
N ASN A 278 9.44 -5.97 5.15
CA ASN A 278 8.23 -6.50 5.77
C ASN A 278 7.30 -5.36 6.26
N ALA A 279 7.88 -4.33 6.88
CA ALA A 279 7.14 -3.14 7.28
C ALA A 279 6.63 -2.35 6.06
N VAL A 280 7.42 -2.24 4.99
CA VAL A 280 7.01 -1.59 3.71
C VAL A 280 5.83 -2.32 3.06
N VAL A 281 5.82 -3.66 3.03
CA VAL A 281 4.67 -4.42 2.48
C VAL A 281 3.41 -4.21 3.32
N PHE A 282 3.55 -4.18 4.63
CA PHE A 282 2.43 -3.88 5.52
C PHE A 282 1.91 -2.45 5.30
N ALA A 283 2.81 -1.48 5.29
CA ALA A 283 2.54 -0.08 5.08
C ALA A 283 1.88 0.17 3.70
N GLY A 284 2.47 -0.32 2.63
CA GLY A 284 1.87 -0.23 1.29
C GLY A 284 0.50 -0.90 1.19
N GLY A 285 0.31 -2.03 1.88
CA GLY A 285 -1.00 -2.68 1.99
C GLY A 285 -2.06 -1.79 2.63
N THR A 286 -1.70 -1.02 3.67
CA THR A 286 -2.63 -0.07 4.31
C THR A 286 -2.98 1.09 3.40
N VAL A 287 -2.02 1.63 2.64
CA VAL A 287 -2.25 2.67 1.64
C VAL A 287 -3.19 2.18 0.53
N ILE A 288 -2.92 0.98 0.00
CA ILE A 288 -3.77 0.36 -1.04
C ILE A 288 -5.21 0.21 -0.55
N VAL A 289 -5.41 -0.31 0.65
CA VAL A 289 -6.76 -0.48 1.23
C VAL A 289 -7.45 0.88 1.43
N ALA A 290 -6.73 1.91 1.86
CA ALA A 290 -7.27 3.26 2.02
C ALA A 290 -7.72 3.87 0.69
N LEU A 291 -6.89 3.74 -0.36
CA LEU A 291 -7.20 4.24 -1.71
C LEU A 291 -8.37 3.46 -2.35
N LEU A 292 -8.42 2.15 -2.18
CA LEU A 292 -9.57 1.35 -2.61
C LEU A 292 -10.83 1.67 -1.79
N GLY A 293 -10.71 2.27 -0.61
CA GLY A 293 -11.82 2.80 0.16
C GLY A 293 -12.63 3.87 -0.59
N LEU A 294 -12.05 4.52 -1.62
CA LEU A 294 -12.77 5.47 -2.50
C LEU A 294 -13.97 4.84 -3.22
N TYR A 295 -14.01 3.52 -3.38
CA TYR A 295 -15.20 2.81 -3.87
C TYR A 295 -16.44 2.99 -2.98
N LEU A 296 -16.25 3.27 -1.68
CA LEU A 296 -17.37 3.51 -0.75
C LEU A 296 -18.15 4.80 -1.04
N VAL A 297 -17.52 5.76 -1.71
CA VAL A 297 -18.15 7.02 -2.11
C VAL A 297 -19.16 6.79 -3.26
N ASN A 298 -19.02 5.68 -3.98
CA ASN A 298 -19.87 5.29 -5.11
C ASN A 298 -19.92 6.33 -6.23
N ILE A 299 -18.77 6.95 -6.51
CA ILE A 299 -18.56 7.85 -7.65
C ILE A 299 -17.51 7.18 -8.55
N PRO A 300 -17.85 6.84 -9.83
CA PRO A 300 -16.99 6.04 -10.70
C PRO A 300 -15.59 6.64 -10.88
N PHE A 301 -15.47 7.93 -11.18
CA PHE A 301 -14.16 8.53 -11.42
C PHE A 301 -13.25 8.48 -10.19
N LEU A 302 -13.78 8.66 -8.97
CA LEU A 302 -13.00 8.53 -7.73
C LEU A 302 -12.53 7.08 -7.53
N SER A 303 -13.36 6.10 -7.89
CA SER A 303 -12.99 4.68 -7.82
C SER A 303 -11.86 4.35 -8.78
N VAL A 304 -11.89 4.90 -10.00
CA VAL A 304 -10.83 4.74 -11.01
C VAL A 304 -9.54 5.40 -10.54
N MET A 305 -9.61 6.66 -10.06
CA MET A 305 -8.45 7.36 -9.49
C MET A 305 -7.84 6.60 -8.32
N GLY A 306 -8.68 6.10 -7.41
CA GLY A 306 -8.25 5.29 -6.27
C GLY A 306 -7.56 3.99 -6.71
N THR A 307 -8.06 3.35 -7.77
CA THR A 307 -7.48 2.13 -8.32
C THR A 307 -6.12 2.40 -8.98
N ALA A 308 -6.01 3.46 -9.77
CA ALA A 308 -4.75 3.88 -10.40
C ALA A 308 -3.69 4.20 -9.35
N ALA A 309 -4.05 4.99 -8.34
CA ALA A 309 -3.18 5.33 -7.21
C ALA A 309 -2.78 4.08 -6.39
N ALA A 310 -3.72 3.17 -6.10
CA ALA A 310 -3.43 1.90 -5.41
C ALA A 310 -2.49 1.01 -6.22
N GLY A 311 -2.67 0.96 -7.54
CA GLY A 311 -1.78 0.28 -8.48
C GLY A 311 -0.37 0.87 -8.45
N ALA A 312 -0.25 2.19 -8.42
CA ALA A 312 1.04 2.88 -8.29
C ALA A 312 1.78 2.50 -7.00
N VAL A 313 1.07 2.48 -5.87
CA VAL A 313 1.64 2.06 -4.59
C VAL A 313 2.02 0.57 -4.62
N ALA A 314 1.20 -0.30 -5.21
CA ALA A 314 1.51 -1.73 -5.34
C ALA A 314 2.80 -1.96 -6.13
N ILE A 315 2.96 -1.30 -7.28
CA ILE A 315 4.16 -1.37 -8.10
C ILE A 315 5.37 -0.79 -7.35
N ALA A 316 5.21 0.32 -6.62
CA ALA A 316 6.27 0.91 -5.79
C ALA A 316 6.75 -0.06 -4.70
N VAL A 317 5.83 -0.76 -4.01
CA VAL A 317 6.19 -1.81 -3.03
C VAL A 317 6.96 -2.93 -3.68
N VAL A 318 6.47 -3.47 -4.81
CA VAL A 318 7.14 -4.57 -5.53
C VAL A 318 8.52 -4.14 -6.02
N ALA A 319 8.67 -2.91 -6.52
CA ALA A 319 9.97 -2.34 -6.91
C ALA A 319 10.93 -2.24 -5.70
N ALA A 320 10.45 -1.76 -4.56
CA ALA A 320 11.27 -1.62 -3.35
C ALA A 320 11.78 -2.97 -2.81
N ILE A 321 11.00 -4.06 -2.93
CA ILE A 321 11.40 -5.39 -2.43
C ILE A 321 12.11 -6.27 -3.48
N THR A 322 12.15 -5.87 -4.76
CA THR A 322 12.78 -6.66 -5.84
C THR A 322 13.82 -5.87 -6.63
N LEU A 323 13.46 -4.72 -7.21
CA LEU A 323 14.36 -3.92 -8.04
C LEU A 323 15.45 -3.25 -7.20
N LEU A 324 15.09 -2.68 -6.05
CA LEU A 324 16.09 -2.06 -5.17
C LEU A 324 17.15 -3.06 -4.68
N PRO A 325 16.82 -4.27 -4.18
CA PRO A 325 17.83 -5.29 -3.87
C PRO A 325 18.68 -5.71 -5.07
N ALA A 326 18.12 -5.69 -6.29
CA ALA A 326 18.91 -5.91 -7.50
C ALA A 326 19.94 -4.79 -7.71
N PHE A 327 19.56 -3.51 -7.53
CA PHE A 327 20.52 -2.40 -7.55
C PHE A 327 21.59 -2.53 -6.46
N MET A 328 21.22 -2.98 -5.24
CA MET A 328 22.20 -3.28 -4.19
C MET A 328 23.17 -4.36 -4.64
N GLY A 329 22.71 -5.42 -5.33
CA GLY A 329 23.55 -6.48 -5.89
C GLY A 329 24.49 -6.02 -6.98
N MET A 330 24.04 -5.10 -7.86
CA MET A 330 24.89 -4.52 -8.91
C MET A 330 26.01 -3.63 -8.33
N MET A 331 25.74 -2.97 -7.20
CA MET A 331 26.74 -2.10 -6.55
C MET A 331 27.63 -2.84 -5.56
N GLY A 332 27.10 -3.89 -4.91
CA GLY A 332 27.84 -4.77 -4.00
C GLY A 332 28.62 -4.01 -2.91
N THR A 333 29.89 -4.31 -2.77
CA THR A 333 30.78 -3.69 -1.76
C THR A 333 30.99 -2.18 -1.92
N LYS A 334 30.64 -1.59 -3.08
CA LYS A 334 30.73 -0.12 -3.30
C LYS A 334 29.75 0.68 -2.43
N LEU A 335 28.75 0.02 -1.83
CA LEU A 335 27.81 0.63 -0.89
C LEU A 335 28.33 0.69 0.55
N VAL A 336 29.37 -0.06 0.88
CA VAL A 336 29.99 -0.06 2.20
C VAL A 336 30.55 1.34 2.50
N PRO A 337 30.14 1.99 3.61
CA PRO A 337 30.69 3.29 3.97
C PRO A 337 32.18 3.17 4.30
N PRO A 338 33.06 4.02 3.74
CA PRO A 338 34.49 3.97 4.01
C PRO A 338 34.80 4.11 5.51
N VAL A 339 35.81 3.38 5.97
CA VAL A 339 36.31 3.48 7.35
C VAL A 339 36.74 4.93 7.64
N GLY A 340 36.34 5.47 8.81
CA GLY A 340 36.64 6.85 9.20
C GLY A 340 35.78 7.93 8.54
N SER A 341 34.88 7.57 7.63
CA SER A 341 33.97 8.55 6.99
C SER A 341 32.85 8.99 7.93
N LYS A 342 32.40 10.26 7.76
CA LYS A 342 31.18 10.75 8.46
C LYS A 342 29.94 9.88 8.14
N ALA A 343 29.90 9.26 6.98
CA ALA A 343 28.83 8.35 6.59
C ALA A 343 28.82 7.08 7.44
N ARG A 344 30.00 6.49 7.73
CA ARG A 344 30.12 5.31 8.63
C ARG A 344 29.83 5.69 10.06
N ALA A 345 30.37 6.81 10.55
CA ALA A 345 30.10 7.31 11.90
C ALA A 345 28.59 7.56 12.15
N ILE A 346 27.88 7.99 11.13
CA ILE A 346 26.45 8.23 11.21
C ILE A 346 25.65 6.91 11.14
N ALA A 347 26.09 5.94 10.35
CA ALA A 347 25.44 4.63 10.23
C ALA A 347 25.71 3.74 11.46
N SER A 348 26.85 3.92 12.12
CA SER A 348 27.27 3.19 13.33
C SER A 348 27.01 3.95 14.63
N LEU A 349 26.15 5.00 14.64
CA LEU A 349 25.87 5.78 15.84
C LEU A 349 25.39 4.88 16.99
N SER A 350 26.37 4.51 17.82
CA SER A 350 26.17 3.90 19.13
C SER A 350 25.42 4.86 20.06
N ALA A 351 24.79 4.31 21.09
CA ALA A 351 23.94 5.00 22.07
C ALA A 351 24.57 6.26 22.74
N ASP A 352 25.87 6.46 22.61
CA ASP A 352 26.63 7.48 23.37
C ASP A 352 26.68 8.88 22.71
N ASN A 353 26.36 9.03 21.42
CA ASN A 353 26.37 10.36 20.79
C ASN A 353 24.96 10.97 20.73
N PRO A 354 24.73 12.18 21.28
CA PRO A 354 23.42 12.81 21.29
C PRO A 354 23.02 13.29 19.88
N SER A 355 22.31 12.43 19.14
CA SER A 355 21.69 12.80 17.86
C SER A 355 20.72 13.97 18.05
N PHE A 356 20.48 14.76 16.99
CA PHE A 356 19.45 15.82 17.00
C PHE A 356 18.10 15.26 17.48
N GLY A 357 17.70 14.09 17.00
CA GLY A 357 16.46 13.43 17.40
C GLY A 357 16.39 13.16 18.90
N ARG A 358 17.50 12.71 19.52
CA ARG A 358 17.55 12.47 20.98
C ARG A 358 17.44 13.78 21.79
N ARG A 359 18.06 14.86 21.30
CA ARG A 359 17.90 16.18 21.95
C ARG A 359 16.49 16.71 21.82
N TRP A 360 15.88 16.54 20.64
CA TRP A 360 14.50 16.95 20.37
C TRP A 360 13.50 16.22 21.26
N VAL A 361 13.51 14.88 21.26
CA VAL A 361 12.57 14.09 22.06
C VAL A 361 12.73 14.38 23.54
N ARG A 362 13.95 14.58 24.04
CA ARG A 362 14.19 14.98 25.44
C ARG A 362 13.63 16.34 25.79
N ALA A 363 13.68 17.30 24.85
CA ALA A 363 13.10 18.63 25.04
C ALA A 363 11.57 18.58 25.14
N ILE A 364 10.90 17.84 24.25
CA ILE A 364 9.43 17.71 24.22
C ILE A 364 8.88 16.85 25.37
N THR A 365 9.60 15.82 25.79
CA THR A 365 9.18 14.95 26.90
C THR A 365 9.51 15.53 28.26
N ARG A 366 10.27 16.65 28.34
CA ARG A 366 10.53 17.36 29.60
C ARG A 366 9.27 18.03 30.18
N PHE A 367 8.42 18.59 29.29
CA PHE A 367 7.15 19.21 29.64
C PHE A 367 6.05 18.70 28.72
N PRO A 368 5.68 17.42 28.84
CA PRO A 368 4.85 16.77 27.81
C PRO A 368 3.45 17.38 27.71
N LEU A 369 2.85 17.80 28.83
CA LEU A 369 1.52 18.43 28.81
C LEU A 369 1.54 19.78 28.07
N VAL A 370 2.57 20.61 28.30
CA VAL A 370 2.72 21.90 27.61
C VAL A 370 2.90 21.67 26.11
N THR A 371 3.74 20.71 25.75
CA THR A 371 3.94 20.33 24.34
C THR A 371 2.63 19.90 23.67
N VAL A 372 1.83 19.06 24.32
CA VAL A 372 0.53 18.61 23.80
C VAL A 372 -0.41 19.80 23.63
N ILE A 373 -0.55 20.66 24.65
CA ILE A 373 -1.45 21.84 24.57
C ILE A 373 -1.03 22.77 23.43
N VAL A 374 0.25 23.14 23.36
CA VAL A 374 0.75 24.04 22.30
C VAL A 374 0.56 23.46 20.92
N THR A 375 0.85 22.17 20.75
CA THR A 375 0.75 21.50 19.46
C THR A 375 -0.71 21.37 19.01
N VAL A 376 -1.60 20.93 19.91
CA VAL A 376 -3.03 20.77 19.61
C VAL A 376 -3.66 22.14 19.34
N THR A 377 -3.36 23.16 20.14
CA THR A 377 -3.85 24.52 19.91
C THR A 377 -3.34 25.08 18.58
N GLY A 378 -2.07 24.89 18.25
CA GLY A 378 -1.49 25.34 16.98
C GLY A 378 -2.18 24.68 15.78
N LEU A 379 -2.41 23.38 15.83
CA LEU A 379 -3.13 22.66 14.77
C LEU A 379 -4.61 23.08 14.71
N ALA A 380 -5.27 23.30 15.84
CA ALA A 380 -6.65 23.78 15.89
C ALA A 380 -6.79 25.18 15.28
N VAL A 381 -5.83 26.09 15.52
CA VAL A 381 -5.81 27.43 14.89
C VAL A 381 -5.63 27.30 13.38
N LEU A 382 -4.74 26.44 12.91
CA LEU A 382 -4.56 26.16 11.47
C LEU A 382 -5.82 25.54 10.83
N ALA A 383 -6.63 24.83 11.60
CA ALA A 383 -7.87 24.22 11.13
C ALA A 383 -9.05 25.20 11.06
N ILE A 384 -8.96 26.41 11.66
CA ILE A 384 -10.09 27.39 11.66
C ILE A 384 -10.61 27.68 10.25
N PRO A 385 -9.77 27.97 9.24
CA PRO A 385 -10.26 28.27 7.90
C PRO A 385 -11.04 27.09 7.26
N ALA A 386 -10.77 25.87 7.65
CA ALA A 386 -11.49 24.69 7.13
C ALA A 386 -13.01 24.73 7.44
N ALA A 387 -13.44 25.52 8.43
CA ALA A 387 -14.86 25.71 8.73
C ALA A 387 -15.62 26.52 7.65
N SER A 388 -14.92 27.27 6.82
CA SER A 388 -15.46 27.99 5.67
C SER A 388 -15.19 27.31 4.33
N LEU A 389 -14.92 26.01 4.32
CA LEU A 389 -14.69 25.24 3.11
C LEU A 389 -15.94 25.21 2.24
N THR A 390 -15.87 25.81 1.06
CA THR A 390 -16.88 25.72 0.00
C THR A 390 -16.34 24.85 -1.12
N LEU A 391 -17.19 23.98 -1.66
CA LEU A 391 -16.82 22.98 -2.66
C LEU A 391 -17.57 23.24 -3.96
N ALA A 392 -16.82 23.27 -5.08
CA ALA A 392 -17.39 23.35 -6.42
C ALA A 392 -16.59 22.51 -7.41
N LEU A 393 -17.14 22.26 -8.59
CA LEU A 393 -16.35 21.78 -9.72
C LEU A 393 -15.58 22.95 -10.34
N PRO A 394 -14.43 22.66 -11.01
CA PRO A 394 -13.67 23.69 -11.70
C PRO A 394 -14.48 24.29 -12.84
N GLY A 395 -14.36 25.59 -13.05
CA GLY A 395 -14.98 26.29 -14.15
C GLY A 395 -14.04 27.35 -14.73
N GLY A 396 -14.40 27.94 -15.87
CA GLY A 396 -13.58 28.94 -16.58
C GLY A 396 -13.11 30.11 -15.70
N GLY A 397 -13.87 30.45 -14.65
CA GLY A 397 -13.51 31.48 -13.68
C GLY A 397 -12.29 31.17 -12.80
N GLN A 398 -11.82 29.93 -12.75
CA GLN A 398 -10.66 29.49 -11.99
C GLN A 398 -9.43 29.26 -12.86
N GLU A 399 -9.57 29.36 -14.20
CA GLU A 399 -8.46 29.20 -15.13
C GLU A 399 -7.43 30.34 -15.03
N PRO A 400 -6.17 30.14 -15.51
CA PRO A 400 -5.15 31.16 -15.49
C PRO A 400 -5.62 32.45 -16.21
N VAL A 401 -5.28 33.62 -15.66
CA VAL A 401 -5.73 34.93 -16.15
C VAL A 401 -5.36 35.19 -17.61
N ASP A 402 -4.28 34.57 -18.08
CA ASP A 402 -3.82 34.71 -19.46
C ASP A 402 -4.50 33.76 -20.43
N SER A 403 -5.25 32.75 -19.97
CA SER A 403 -5.99 31.81 -20.82
C SER A 403 -7.16 32.50 -21.52
N THR A 404 -7.47 32.06 -22.75
CA THR A 404 -8.62 32.58 -23.49
C THR A 404 -9.95 32.25 -22.79
N GLN A 405 -10.05 31.07 -22.22
CA GLN A 405 -11.20 30.64 -21.40
C GLN A 405 -11.51 31.62 -20.25
N ARG A 406 -10.47 32.00 -19.49
CA ARG A 406 -10.64 32.93 -18.39
C ARG A 406 -11.06 34.32 -18.88
N LYS A 407 -10.43 34.80 -19.93
CA LYS A 407 -10.79 36.09 -20.54
C LYS A 407 -12.22 36.11 -21.08
N ALA A 408 -12.65 35.04 -21.74
CA ALA A 408 -14.02 34.86 -22.19
C ALA A 408 -15.00 34.89 -21.00
N TYR A 409 -14.71 34.13 -19.94
CA TYR A 409 -15.48 34.08 -18.70
C TYR A 409 -15.64 35.49 -18.06
N ASP A 410 -14.53 36.21 -17.94
CA ASP A 410 -14.53 37.58 -17.34
C ASP A 410 -15.35 38.54 -18.18
N ILE A 411 -15.19 38.53 -19.52
CA ILE A 411 -15.95 39.37 -20.44
C ILE A 411 -17.45 39.10 -20.34
N ILE A 412 -17.85 37.82 -20.31
CA ILE A 412 -19.25 37.42 -20.17
C ILE A 412 -19.78 37.88 -18.80
N SER A 413 -19.03 37.63 -17.75
CA SER A 413 -19.42 38.02 -16.36
C SER A 413 -19.61 39.51 -16.20
N GLU A 414 -18.73 40.33 -16.80
CA GLU A 414 -18.82 41.81 -16.73
C GLU A 414 -19.93 42.37 -17.61
N SER A 415 -20.22 41.75 -18.78
CA SER A 415 -21.11 42.34 -19.79
C SER A 415 -22.54 41.84 -19.72
N PHE A 416 -22.74 40.61 -19.26
CA PHE A 416 -24.05 39.97 -19.17
C PHE A 416 -24.47 39.65 -17.73
N GLY A 417 -23.50 39.52 -16.84
CA GLY A 417 -23.69 39.03 -15.48
C GLY A 417 -23.08 37.69 -15.23
N PRO A 418 -22.66 37.38 -13.99
CA PRO A 418 -21.91 36.16 -13.66
C PRO A 418 -22.66 34.86 -13.94
N GLY A 419 -23.99 34.85 -13.88
CA GLY A 419 -24.81 33.69 -14.11
C GLY A 419 -24.83 33.19 -15.56
N TYR A 420 -24.49 34.03 -16.52
CA TYR A 420 -24.41 33.66 -17.94
C TYR A 420 -23.27 32.68 -18.26
N ASN A 421 -22.31 32.58 -17.35
CA ASN A 421 -21.24 31.55 -17.46
C ASN A 421 -21.70 30.14 -17.10
N GLY A 422 -22.91 29.98 -16.58
CA GLY A 422 -23.42 28.66 -16.22
C GLY A 422 -24.94 28.63 -16.06
N PRO A 423 -25.67 28.79 -17.15
CA PRO A 423 -27.13 28.78 -17.09
C PRO A 423 -27.64 27.40 -16.67
N LEU A 424 -28.76 27.38 -15.96
CA LEU A 424 -29.54 26.20 -15.64
C LEU A 424 -30.44 25.86 -16.83
N LEU A 425 -30.67 24.58 -17.04
CA LEU A 425 -31.63 24.10 -18.03
C LEU A 425 -32.79 23.41 -17.33
N LEU A 426 -33.99 23.76 -17.68
CA LEU A 426 -35.20 23.08 -17.24
C LEU A 426 -35.80 22.35 -18.42
N THR A 427 -35.87 21.03 -18.34
CA THR A 427 -36.55 20.19 -19.33
C THR A 427 -37.96 19.96 -18.85
N VAL A 428 -38.93 20.23 -19.70
CA VAL A 428 -40.36 20.16 -19.44
C VAL A 428 -40.97 19.16 -20.40
N ASP A 429 -41.39 18.00 -19.93
CA ASP A 429 -42.18 17.05 -20.70
C ASP A 429 -43.63 17.56 -20.76
N ILE A 430 -44.07 17.85 -21.98
CA ILE A 430 -45.37 18.46 -22.28
C ILE A 430 -46.39 17.47 -22.78
N THR A 431 -46.08 16.18 -22.77
CA THR A 431 -46.98 15.13 -23.33
C THR A 431 -48.30 14.98 -22.58
N SER A 432 -48.36 15.41 -21.33
CA SER A 432 -49.56 15.37 -20.47
C SER A 432 -50.37 16.67 -20.46
N SER A 433 -49.83 17.76 -20.99
CA SER A 433 -50.48 19.09 -20.90
C SER A 433 -51.61 19.26 -21.85
N ASN A 434 -52.78 19.74 -21.31
CA ASN A 434 -53.99 19.98 -22.09
C ASN A 434 -54.13 21.40 -22.64
N ALA A 435 -53.43 22.37 -22.03
CA ALA A 435 -53.46 23.81 -22.39
C ALA A 435 -52.06 24.35 -22.64
N LEU A 436 -51.32 23.77 -23.57
CA LEU A 436 -49.88 23.87 -23.77
C LEU A 436 -49.36 25.31 -23.76
N LEU A 437 -49.92 26.21 -24.56
CA LEU A 437 -49.38 27.57 -24.68
C LEU A 437 -49.61 28.41 -23.41
N ASP A 438 -50.77 28.24 -22.75
CA ASP A 438 -51.10 28.99 -21.52
C ASP A 438 -50.23 28.44 -20.35
N ASN A 439 -50.05 27.10 -20.26
CA ASN A 439 -49.25 26.44 -19.25
C ASN A 439 -47.76 26.80 -19.40
N LEU A 440 -47.20 26.79 -20.60
CA LEU A 440 -45.81 27.16 -20.83
C LEU A 440 -45.56 28.66 -20.56
N SER A 441 -46.48 29.55 -20.91
CA SER A 441 -46.33 30.97 -20.61
C SER A 441 -46.45 31.26 -19.10
N GLY A 442 -47.38 30.56 -18.42
CA GLY A 442 -47.53 30.66 -16.95
C GLY A 442 -46.27 30.17 -16.20
N LEU A 443 -45.81 28.99 -16.58
CA LEU A 443 -44.54 28.46 -15.98
C LEU A 443 -43.34 29.39 -16.19
N ARG A 444 -43.20 29.99 -17.39
CA ARG A 444 -42.12 30.96 -17.64
C ARG A 444 -42.24 32.18 -16.74
N ASP A 445 -43.42 32.73 -16.57
CA ASP A 445 -43.65 33.91 -15.75
C ASP A 445 -43.39 33.59 -14.26
N ASP A 446 -43.81 32.41 -13.78
CA ASP A 446 -43.45 31.90 -12.44
C ASP A 446 -41.97 31.73 -12.22
N LEU A 447 -41.26 31.17 -13.21
CA LEU A 447 -39.81 31.02 -13.16
C LEU A 447 -39.09 32.36 -13.03
N ARG A 448 -39.57 33.41 -13.71
CA ARG A 448 -39.03 34.77 -13.61
C ARG A 448 -39.24 35.41 -12.24
N GLU A 449 -40.27 35.02 -11.53
CA GLU A 449 -40.55 35.53 -10.15
C GLU A 449 -39.74 34.84 -9.07
N VAL A 450 -38.97 33.74 -9.44
CA VAL A 450 -38.12 33.05 -8.46
C VAL A 450 -36.96 33.95 -8.03
N PRO A 451 -36.76 34.21 -6.73
CA PRO A 451 -35.64 34.98 -6.26
C PRO A 451 -34.30 34.35 -6.68
N GLY A 452 -33.37 35.10 -7.25
CA GLY A 452 -32.07 34.61 -7.72
C GLY A 452 -32.04 34.31 -9.22
N VAL A 453 -33.18 34.42 -9.92
CA VAL A 453 -33.25 34.30 -11.40
C VAL A 453 -33.08 35.69 -12.01
N ASP A 454 -32.18 35.85 -12.95
CA ASP A 454 -31.95 37.06 -13.75
C ASP A 454 -32.79 37.03 -15.04
N PHE A 455 -32.71 35.88 -15.74
CA PHE A 455 -33.37 35.74 -17.05
C PHE A 455 -33.90 34.32 -17.24
N VAL A 456 -35.05 34.24 -17.94
CA VAL A 456 -35.64 32.98 -18.42
C VAL A 456 -35.91 33.12 -19.91
N SER A 457 -35.34 32.19 -20.69
CA SER A 457 -35.56 32.17 -22.14
C SER A 457 -37.00 31.86 -22.53
N ASP A 458 -37.36 32.13 -23.79
CA ASP A 458 -38.57 31.55 -24.36
C ASP A 458 -38.35 30.03 -24.46
N GLY A 459 -39.44 29.25 -24.29
CA GLY A 459 -39.31 27.79 -24.31
C GLY A 459 -38.96 27.29 -25.72
N PHE A 460 -37.89 26.47 -25.81
CA PHE A 460 -37.48 25.85 -27.07
C PHE A 460 -38.08 24.45 -27.15
N PRO A 461 -39.02 24.22 -28.08
CA PRO A 461 -39.61 22.87 -28.25
C PRO A 461 -38.68 21.90 -28.97
N SER A 462 -38.76 20.63 -28.57
CA SER A 462 -38.04 19.55 -29.28
C SER A 462 -38.58 19.37 -30.71
N PRO A 463 -37.80 18.80 -31.64
CA PRO A 463 -38.25 18.43 -32.96
C PRO A 463 -39.46 17.50 -32.93
N THR A 464 -39.64 16.71 -31.87
CA THR A 464 -40.77 15.79 -31.66
C THR A 464 -41.95 16.45 -30.99
N LEU A 465 -41.80 17.71 -30.51
CA LEU A 465 -42.82 18.47 -29.79
C LEU A 465 -43.37 17.77 -28.53
N ASP A 466 -42.55 17.00 -27.87
CA ASP A 466 -42.84 16.29 -26.62
C ASP A 466 -42.15 16.91 -25.41
N THR A 467 -41.10 17.68 -25.66
CA THR A 467 -40.28 18.31 -24.62
C THR A 467 -39.98 19.78 -24.95
N VAL A 468 -40.03 20.64 -23.96
CA VAL A 468 -39.61 22.05 -24.06
C VAL A 468 -38.43 22.31 -23.09
N ILE A 469 -37.45 23.09 -23.56
CA ILE A 469 -36.32 23.52 -22.71
C ILE A 469 -36.47 25.00 -22.36
N TYR A 470 -36.32 25.35 -21.07
CA TYR A 470 -36.10 26.71 -20.63
C TYR A 470 -34.64 26.86 -20.16
N GLN A 471 -33.98 27.90 -20.61
CA GLN A 471 -32.73 28.36 -20.06
C GLN A 471 -33.02 29.37 -18.94
N VAL A 472 -32.57 29.07 -17.75
CA VAL A 472 -32.71 29.92 -16.56
C VAL A 472 -31.35 30.41 -16.14
N VAL A 473 -31.12 31.71 -16.20
CA VAL A 473 -29.85 32.33 -15.86
C VAL A 473 -29.92 32.83 -14.41
N PRO A 474 -29.04 32.37 -13.53
CA PRO A 474 -28.91 32.89 -12.16
C PRO A 474 -28.38 34.33 -12.13
N THR A 475 -28.67 35.07 -11.07
CA THR A 475 -28.05 36.37 -10.79
C THR A 475 -26.60 36.26 -10.31
N THR A 476 -26.16 35.06 -9.89
CA THR A 476 -24.87 34.80 -9.27
C THR A 476 -24.06 33.76 -10.08
N ALA A 477 -22.78 33.67 -9.80
CA ALA A 477 -21.87 32.77 -10.51
C ALA A 477 -22.25 31.28 -10.32
N PRO A 478 -21.92 30.40 -11.28
CA PRO A 478 -22.28 28.96 -11.24
C PRO A 478 -21.75 28.21 -10.01
N ASP A 479 -20.62 28.65 -9.48
CA ASP A 479 -19.91 28.03 -8.35
C ASP A 479 -20.24 28.68 -7.00
N SER A 480 -21.23 29.62 -6.98
CA SER A 480 -21.66 30.31 -5.74
C SER A 480 -22.65 29.47 -4.93
N GLU A 481 -22.68 29.70 -3.61
CA GLU A 481 -23.65 29.04 -2.71
C GLU A 481 -25.09 29.52 -2.98
N GLU A 482 -25.26 30.76 -3.42
CA GLU A 482 -26.55 31.32 -3.80
C GLU A 482 -27.14 30.62 -5.03
N THR A 483 -26.32 30.24 -6.02
CA THR A 483 -26.79 29.47 -7.18
C THR A 483 -27.17 28.05 -6.76
N LYS A 484 -26.43 27.45 -5.81
CA LYS A 484 -26.77 26.11 -5.22
C LYS A 484 -28.13 26.19 -4.50
N ASP A 485 -28.34 27.24 -3.74
CA ASP A 485 -29.63 27.48 -3.06
C ASP A 485 -30.76 27.69 -4.06
N LEU A 486 -30.53 28.39 -5.17
CA LEU A 486 -31.48 28.55 -6.27
C LEU A 486 -31.87 27.20 -6.91
N VAL A 487 -30.91 26.35 -7.19
CA VAL A 487 -31.19 25.00 -7.74
C VAL A 487 -32.08 24.20 -6.79
N ASN A 488 -31.77 24.22 -5.50
CA ASN A 488 -32.59 23.55 -4.48
C ASN A 488 -34.00 24.14 -4.42
N LEU A 489 -34.14 25.49 -4.45
CA LEU A 489 -35.42 26.20 -4.44
C LEU A 489 -36.26 25.83 -5.69
N LEU A 490 -35.68 25.80 -6.86
CA LEU A 490 -36.35 25.37 -8.08
C LEU A 490 -36.89 23.95 -7.95
N ARG A 491 -36.08 23.02 -7.46
CA ARG A 491 -36.47 21.63 -7.24
C ARG A 491 -37.56 21.46 -6.22
N ASP A 492 -37.57 22.28 -5.15
CA ASP A 492 -38.60 22.24 -4.13
C ASP A 492 -39.95 22.71 -4.69
N ARG A 493 -39.96 23.56 -5.73
CA ARG A 493 -41.20 24.05 -6.41
C ARG A 493 -41.66 23.13 -7.54
N VAL A 494 -40.80 22.28 -8.11
CA VAL A 494 -41.15 21.39 -9.23
C VAL A 494 -42.42 20.57 -8.99
N PRO A 495 -42.67 19.98 -7.81
CA PRO A 495 -43.89 19.22 -7.57
C PRO A 495 -45.14 20.06 -7.73
N ASP A 496 -45.16 21.29 -7.22
CA ASP A 496 -46.31 22.22 -7.29
C ASP A 496 -46.55 22.64 -8.75
N TRP A 497 -45.51 22.98 -9.50
CA TRP A 497 -45.60 23.34 -10.91
C TRP A 497 -46.01 22.15 -11.80
N ASN A 498 -45.58 20.94 -11.49
CA ASN A 498 -45.98 19.72 -12.23
C ASN A 498 -47.51 19.51 -12.07
N ASP A 499 -48.05 19.74 -10.90
CA ASP A 499 -49.50 19.59 -10.66
C ASP A 499 -50.29 20.78 -11.24
N GLU A 500 -49.77 21.99 -11.21
CA GLU A 500 -50.42 23.20 -11.70
C GLU A 500 -50.47 23.28 -13.22
N TYR A 501 -49.36 22.96 -13.88
CA TYR A 501 -49.22 23.10 -15.33
C TYR A 501 -49.41 21.78 -16.09
N GLU A 502 -49.70 20.67 -15.40
CA GLU A 502 -49.85 19.33 -15.95
C GLU A 502 -48.63 18.92 -16.82
N VAL A 503 -47.43 19.11 -16.31
CA VAL A 503 -46.16 18.83 -17.00
C VAL A 503 -45.22 18.02 -16.09
N ALA A 504 -44.10 17.56 -16.64
CA ALA A 504 -43.04 16.98 -15.81
C ALA A 504 -41.74 17.77 -15.99
N ILE A 505 -41.32 18.49 -14.96
CA ILE A 505 -40.14 19.36 -14.98
C ILE A 505 -38.97 18.67 -14.35
N GLN A 506 -37.79 18.81 -14.94
CA GLN A 506 -36.52 18.40 -14.35
C GLN A 506 -35.49 19.52 -14.50
N VAL A 507 -34.73 19.76 -13.42
CA VAL A 507 -33.66 20.77 -13.40
C VAL A 507 -32.35 20.12 -13.77
N THR A 508 -31.72 20.62 -14.84
CA THR A 508 -30.48 20.08 -15.40
C THR A 508 -29.51 21.18 -15.88
N GLY A 509 -28.55 20.85 -16.67
CA GLY A 509 -27.48 21.73 -17.14
C GLY A 509 -26.18 21.47 -16.38
N ILE A 510 -25.04 21.88 -16.95
CA ILE A 510 -23.70 21.63 -16.40
C ILE A 510 -23.58 22.15 -14.95
N THR A 511 -24.15 23.32 -14.67
CA THR A 511 -24.17 23.92 -13.31
C THR A 511 -24.94 23.03 -12.32
N ALA A 512 -26.14 22.57 -12.67
CA ALA A 512 -26.93 21.68 -11.80
C ALA A 512 -26.24 20.34 -11.57
N ILE A 513 -25.64 19.76 -12.61
CA ILE A 513 -24.81 18.54 -12.50
C ILE A 513 -23.64 18.76 -11.54
N GLY A 514 -22.93 19.88 -11.68
CA GLY A 514 -21.81 20.24 -10.82
C GLY A 514 -22.21 20.39 -9.35
N ILE A 515 -23.39 20.97 -9.08
CA ILE A 515 -23.98 21.10 -7.75
C ILE A 515 -24.32 19.71 -7.17
N ASP A 516 -24.94 18.83 -7.95
CA ASP A 516 -25.28 17.47 -7.52
C ASP A 516 -24.03 16.66 -7.16
N ILE A 517 -22.98 16.76 -7.97
CA ILE A 517 -21.68 16.13 -7.73
C ILE A 517 -21.10 16.65 -6.40
N SER A 518 -21.06 17.97 -6.22
CA SER A 518 -20.52 18.61 -5.02
C SER A 518 -21.28 18.20 -3.76
N GLN A 519 -22.62 18.22 -3.80
CA GLN A 519 -23.49 17.77 -2.69
C GLN A 519 -23.30 16.27 -2.36
N ARG A 520 -23.17 15.43 -3.39
CA ARG A 520 -22.91 14.00 -3.20
C ARG A 520 -21.58 13.75 -2.50
N ILE A 521 -20.54 14.45 -2.92
CA ILE A 521 -19.20 14.35 -2.33
C ILE A 521 -19.20 14.90 -0.90
N GLU A 522 -19.83 16.05 -0.67
CA GLU A 522 -19.97 16.65 0.67
C GLU A 522 -20.66 15.70 1.65
N SER A 523 -21.76 15.07 1.22
CA SER A 523 -22.48 14.08 2.01
C SER A 523 -21.67 12.82 2.30
N ALA A 524 -20.76 12.44 1.42
CA ALA A 524 -19.90 11.27 1.56
C ALA A 524 -18.66 11.53 2.45
N LEU A 525 -18.27 12.79 2.70
CA LEU A 525 -17.04 13.15 3.39
C LEU A 525 -16.98 12.60 4.82
N ILE A 526 -18.06 12.77 5.59
CA ILE A 526 -18.13 12.31 6.98
C ILE A 526 -18.17 10.77 7.07
N PRO A 527 -19.06 10.06 6.34
CA PRO A 527 -19.04 8.60 6.31
C PRO A 527 -17.70 8.01 5.90
N PHE A 528 -17.07 8.55 4.86
CA PHE A 528 -15.75 8.14 4.42
C PHE A 528 -14.69 8.34 5.51
N GLY A 529 -14.70 9.52 6.16
CA GLY A 529 -13.80 9.80 7.28
C GLY A 529 -13.96 8.82 8.45
N ILE A 530 -15.20 8.44 8.80
CA ILE A 530 -15.46 7.45 9.84
C ILE A 530 -14.88 6.07 9.46
N VAL A 531 -15.05 5.64 8.22
CA VAL A 531 -14.51 4.36 7.74
C VAL A 531 -12.98 4.37 7.75
N VAL A 532 -12.36 5.43 7.25
CA VAL A 532 -10.90 5.59 7.22
C VAL A 532 -10.30 5.59 8.63
N VAL A 533 -10.88 6.38 9.55
CA VAL A 533 -10.44 6.43 10.95
C VAL A 533 -10.70 5.10 11.65
N GLY A 534 -11.83 4.47 11.42
CA GLY A 534 -12.17 3.15 11.98
C GLY A 534 -11.19 2.07 11.52
N LEU A 535 -10.86 2.03 10.24
CA LEU A 535 -9.87 1.12 9.67
C LEU A 535 -8.48 1.34 10.29
N SER A 536 -8.09 2.60 10.49
CA SER A 536 -6.87 2.98 11.22
C SER A 536 -6.80 2.35 12.60
N ILE A 537 -7.85 2.54 13.37
CA ILE A 537 -7.91 2.02 14.75
C ILE A 537 -7.77 0.50 14.73
N VAL A 538 -8.47 -0.20 13.84
CA VAL A 538 -8.40 -1.66 13.73
C VAL A 538 -7.01 -2.14 13.34
N LEU A 539 -6.41 -1.55 12.28
CA LEU A 539 -5.09 -1.94 11.80
C LEU A 539 -4.00 -1.70 12.85
N LEU A 540 -3.99 -0.52 13.48
CA LEU A 540 -3.01 -0.22 14.53
C LEU A 540 -3.22 -1.04 15.80
N LEU A 541 -4.46 -1.42 16.12
CA LEU A 541 -4.75 -2.31 17.24
C LEU A 541 -4.17 -3.71 17.00
N LEU A 542 -4.27 -4.23 15.77
CA LEU A 542 -3.66 -5.49 15.37
C LEU A 542 -2.13 -5.45 15.48
N VAL A 543 -1.50 -4.34 15.06
CA VAL A 543 -0.04 -4.19 15.06
C VAL A 543 0.52 -3.98 16.46
N PHE A 544 -0.05 -3.03 17.22
CA PHE A 544 0.55 -2.58 18.47
C PHE A 544 -0.01 -3.29 19.70
N ARG A 545 -1.11 -4.00 19.61
CA ARG A 545 -1.80 -4.60 20.77
C ARG A 545 -1.90 -3.59 21.93
N SER A 546 -2.42 -2.42 21.61
CA SER A 546 -2.65 -1.31 22.53
C SER A 546 -3.91 -0.57 22.09
N ILE A 547 -4.68 -0.04 23.01
CA ILE A 547 -5.86 0.79 22.73
C ILE A 547 -5.46 2.27 22.60
N ILE A 548 -4.52 2.72 23.41
CA ILE A 548 -4.12 4.14 23.46
C ILE A 548 -3.39 4.56 22.17
N VAL A 549 -2.54 3.68 21.64
CA VAL A 549 -1.76 3.97 20.42
C VAL A 549 -2.66 4.23 19.21
N PRO A 550 -3.67 3.39 18.87
CA PRO A 550 -4.60 3.68 17.78
C PRO A 550 -5.41 4.96 17.98
N ILE A 551 -5.98 5.17 19.16
CA ILE A 551 -6.82 6.35 19.44
C ILE A 551 -6.02 7.65 19.27
N LYS A 552 -4.82 7.73 19.86
CA LYS A 552 -3.97 8.93 19.70
C LYS A 552 -3.55 9.15 18.25
N ALA A 553 -3.32 8.07 17.49
CA ALA A 553 -2.95 8.15 16.09
C ALA A 553 -4.11 8.68 15.24
N ALA A 554 -5.33 8.19 15.49
CA ALA A 554 -6.54 8.65 14.82
C ALA A 554 -6.82 10.13 15.11
N LEU A 555 -6.72 10.56 16.37
CA LEU A 555 -6.89 11.97 16.74
C LEU A 555 -5.80 12.86 16.12
N GLY A 556 -4.55 12.40 16.10
CA GLY A 556 -3.47 13.12 15.46
C GLY A 556 -3.68 13.27 13.95
N PHE A 557 -4.16 12.21 13.29
CA PHE A 557 -4.52 12.22 11.87
C PHE A 557 -5.64 13.24 11.58
N ILE A 558 -6.71 13.20 12.33
CA ILE A 558 -7.81 14.18 12.19
C ILE A 558 -7.29 15.60 12.30
N LEU A 559 -6.45 15.89 13.31
CA LEU A 559 -5.87 17.22 13.50
C LEU A 559 -4.95 17.65 12.35
N SER A 560 -4.15 16.73 11.79
CA SER A 560 -3.26 17.07 10.68
C SER A 560 -4.03 17.29 9.38
N VAL A 561 -5.06 16.48 9.11
CA VAL A 561 -5.90 16.62 7.91
C VAL A 561 -6.73 17.89 7.97
N THR A 562 -7.40 18.17 9.09
CA THR A 562 -8.18 19.42 9.24
C THR A 562 -7.27 20.65 9.20
N GLY A 563 -6.06 20.57 9.75
CA GLY A 563 -5.04 21.61 9.60
C GLY A 563 -4.60 21.80 8.14
N ALA A 564 -4.44 20.74 7.37
CA ALA A 564 -4.12 20.81 5.95
C ALA A 564 -5.29 21.46 5.16
N PHE A 565 -6.53 21.07 5.44
CA PHE A 565 -7.70 21.73 4.85
C PHE A 565 -7.74 23.22 5.17
N GLY A 566 -7.46 23.60 6.43
CA GLY A 566 -7.40 25.00 6.81
C GLY A 566 -6.36 25.79 6.03
N VAL A 567 -5.18 25.22 5.79
CA VAL A 567 -4.16 25.90 4.96
C VAL A 567 -4.61 26.01 3.50
N VAL A 568 -5.20 24.94 2.94
CA VAL A 568 -5.72 24.99 1.56
C VAL A 568 -6.81 26.06 1.42
N VAL A 569 -7.77 26.12 2.34
CA VAL A 569 -8.81 27.16 2.34
C VAL A 569 -8.20 28.56 2.48
N ALA A 570 -7.25 28.75 3.40
CA ALA A 570 -6.60 30.03 3.58
C ALA A 570 -5.85 30.52 2.32
N VAL A 571 -5.26 29.61 1.55
CA VAL A 571 -4.54 29.94 0.32
C VAL A 571 -5.49 30.11 -0.86
N PHE A 572 -6.33 29.13 -1.14
CA PHE A 572 -7.12 29.08 -2.38
C PHE A 572 -8.48 29.77 -2.28
N GLN A 573 -9.11 29.85 -1.09
CA GLN A 573 -10.37 30.59 -0.91
C GLN A 573 -10.16 32.02 -0.37
N TRP A 574 -9.26 32.18 0.65
CA TRP A 574 -9.01 33.49 1.25
C TRP A 574 -7.89 34.29 0.56
N GLY A 575 -7.15 33.67 -0.38
CA GLY A 575 -6.10 34.32 -1.15
C GLY A 575 -4.80 34.60 -0.37
N TRP A 576 -4.52 33.92 0.76
CA TRP A 576 -3.25 34.09 1.46
C TRP A 576 -2.09 33.59 0.61
N PHE A 577 -1.05 34.41 0.49
CA PHE A 577 0.14 34.10 -0.32
C PHE A 577 -0.14 33.86 -1.82
N ASN A 578 -1.27 34.36 -2.34
CA ASN A 578 -1.68 34.17 -3.74
C ASN A 578 -0.57 34.50 -4.74
N THR A 579 0.07 35.68 -4.59
CA THR A 579 1.20 36.11 -5.46
C THR A 579 2.40 35.18 -5.40
N LEU A 580 2.72 34.58 -4.24
CA LEU A 580 3.86 33.68 -4.06
C LEU A 580 3.59 32.31 -4.67
N LEU A 581 2.35 31.84 -4.57
CA LEU A 581 1.94 30.49 -4.99
C LEU A 581 1.28 30.52 -6.39
N HIS A 582 1.25 31.68 -7.05
CA HIS A 582 0.62 31.88 -8.36
C HIS A 582 -0.83 31.38 -8.37
N VAL A 583 -1.58 31.78 -7.35
CA VAL A 583 -3.03 31.58 -7.27
C VAL A 583 -3.69 32.89 -7.72
N ASP A 584 -4.03 32.96 -9.00
CA ASP A 584 -4.47 34.22 -9.61
C ASP A 584 -5.85 34.64 -9.12
N THR A 585 -6.73 33.68 -8.90
CA THR A 585 -8.10 33.92 -8.41
C THR A 585 -8.46 33.00 -7.27
N PRO A 586 -8.68 33.54 -6.05
CA PRO A 586 -9.29 32.78 -4.97
C PRO A 586 -10.73 32.40 -5.33
N GLY A 587 -11.08 31.12 -5.03
CA GLY A 587 -12.40 30.57 -5.33
C GLY A 587 -12.71 29.31 -4.51
N PRO A 588 -13.86 28.65 -4.76
CA PRO A 588 -14.19 27.40 -4.11
C PRO A 588 -13.14 26.32 -4.33
N ILE A 589 -13.06 25.39 -3.39
CA ILE A 589 -12.12 24.27 -3.47
C ILE A 589 -12.76 23.16 -4.30
N LEU A 590 -11.93 22.48 -5.09
CA LEU A 590 -12.31 21.34 -5.89
C LEU A 590 -13.03 20.27 -5.04
N SER A 591 -14.25 19.91 -5.40
CA SER A 591 -15.16 19.10 -4.57
C SER A 591 -14.59 17.76 -4.14
N PHE A 592 -13.83 17.08 -4.98
CA PHE A 592 -13.25 15.77 -4.67
C PHE A 592 -11.91 15.83 -3.93
N MET A 593 -11.27 17.00 -3.83
CA MET A 593 -9.98 17.17 -3.16
C MET A 593 -9.99 16.68 -1.70
N PRO A 594 -10.97 17.00 -0.85
CA PRO A 594 -10.95 16.59 0.54
C PRO A 594 -10.93 15.06 0.72
N ILE A 595 -11.69 14.33 -0.09
CA ILE A 595 -11.75 12.86 -0.01
C ILE A 595 -10.43 12.24 -0.47
N ILE A 596 -9.86 12.72 -1.58
CA ILE A 596 -8.55 12.26 -2.07
C ILE A 596 -7.46 12.56 -1.04
N LEU A 597 -7.44 13.79 -0.52
CA LEU A 597 -6.48 14.20 0.49
C LEU A 597 -6.55 13.32 1.74
N MET A 598 -7.77 13.02 2.24
CA MET A 598 -7.96 12.12 3.37
C MET A 598 -7.47 10.71 3.07
N ALA A 599 -7.80 10.13 1.91
CA ALA A 599 -7.39 8.78 1.53
C ALA A 599 -5.87 8.64 1.46
N VAL A 600 -5.21 9.58 0.77
CA VAL A 600 -3.76 9.58 0.56
C VAL A 600 -3.01 9.86 1.86
N LEU A 601 -3.38 10.93 2.58
CA LEU A 601 -2.74 11.27 3.86
C LEU A 601 -2.93 10.17 4.89
N PHE A 602 -4.08 9.51 4.92
CA PHE A 602 -4.30 8.37 5.80
C PHE A 602 -3.29 7.24 5.53
N GLY A 603 -3.16 6.85 4.26
CA GLY A 603 -2.21 5.81 3.87
C GLY A 603 -0.78 6.15 4.29
N LEU A 604 -0.29 7.32 3.90
CA LEU A 604 1.07 7.79 4.20
C LEU A 604 1.26 8.04 5.71
N ALA A 605 0.21 8.48 6.40
CA ALA A 605 0.25 8.68 7.83
C ALA A 605 0.46 7.38 8.60
N MET A 606 -0.10 6.25 8.17
CA MET A 606 0.06 4.97 8.85
C MET A 606 1.49 4.45 8.84
N ASP A 607 2.21 4.62 7.75
CA ASP A 607 3.56 4.10 7.54
C ASP A 607 4.54 4.61 8.61
N TYR A 608 4.60 5.91 8.81
CA TYR A 608 5.50 6.51 9.80
C TYR A 608 5.08 6.21 11.24
N GLN A 609 3.78 6.06 11.50
CA GLN A 609 3.30 5.66 12.80
C GLN A 609 3.78 4.27 13.17
N VAL A 610 3.74 3.34 12.21
CA VAL A 610 4.23 1.98 12.42
C VAL A 610 5.73 2.01 12.70
N PHE A 611 6.53 2.68 11.87
CA PHE A 611 8.00 2.72 12.05
C PHE A 611 8.47 3.37 13.36
N LEU A 612 7.86 4.49 13.75
CA LEU A 612 8.31 5.23 14.94
C LEU A 612 7.88 4.54 16.23
N VAL A 613 6.63 4.06 16.28
CA VAL A 613 6.06 3.49 17.50
C VAL A 613 6.51 2.04 17.71
N SER A 614 6.79 1.28 16.63
CA SER A 614 7.33 -0.07 16.78
C SER A 614 8.71 -0.07 17.40
N GLY A 615 9.61 0.85 16.99
CA GLY A 615 10.90 0.99 17.65
C GLY A 615 10.79 1.36 19.14
N MET A 616 9.79 2.19 19.52
CA MET A 616 9.50 2.45 20.92
C MET A 616 8.98 1.22 21.66
N ARG A 617 8.15 0.41 21.01
CA ARG A 617 7.60 -0.82 21.58
C ARG A 617 8.68 -1.86 21.80
N GLU A 618 9.55 -2.09 20.82
CA GLU A 618 10.69 -2.99 20.93
C GLU A 618 11.54 -2.64 22.16
N GLN A 619 11.93 -1.37 22.28
CA GLN A 619 12.70 -0.90 23.44
C GLN A 619 11.94 -1.04 24.76
N PHE A 620 10.62 -0.87 24.75
CA PHE A 620 9.80 -1.07 25.95
C PHE A 620 9.72 -2.54 26.37
N VAL A 621 9.61 -3.47 25.42
CA VAL A 621 9.60 -4.92 25.72
C VAL A 621 10.90 -5.34 26.40
N HIS A 622 12.04 -4.83 25.92
CA HIS A 622 13.36 -5.16 26.49
C HIS A 622 13.65 -4.45 27.80
N THR A 623 13.36 -3.16 27.93
CA THR A 623 13.78 -2.35 29.10
C THR A 623 12.73 -2.23 30.19
N LYS A 624 11.44 -2.44 29.85
CA LYS A 624 10.26 -2.18 30.72
C LYS A 624 10.20 -0.76 31.30
N LYS A 625 11.02 0.17 30.78
CA LYS A 625 11.12 1.58 31.21
C LYS A 625 10.58 2.47 30.10
N ALA A 626 9.37 3.05 30.27
CA ALA A 626 8.67 3.80 29.23
C ALA A 626 9.47 5.01 28.71
N HIS A 627 10.09 5.83 29.58
CA HIS A 627 10.86 6.99 29.15
C HIS A 627 12.09 6.63 28.33
N VAL A 628 12.83 5.60 28.73
CA VAL A 628 14.02 5.13 28.00
C VAL A 628 13.58 4.58 26.63
N ALA A 629 12.51 3.80 26.60
CA ALA A 629 11.97 3.23 25.37
C ALA A 629 11.53 4.31 24.38
N ILE A 630 10.92 5.41 24.85
CA ILE A 630 10.53 6.54 24.01
C ILE A 630 11.77 7.26 23.48
N GLU A 631 12.78 7.59 24.33
CA GLU A 631 13.99 8.30 23.88
C GLU A 631 14.81 7.48 22.87
N GLU A 632 15.05 6.21 23.12
CA GLU A 632 15.88 5.35 22.29
C GLU A 632 15.17 4.89 21.01
N GLY A 633 13.91 4.44 21.14
CA GLY A 633 13.09 4.04 20.02
C GLY A 633 12.84 5.20 19.04
N TYR A 634 12.60 6.42 19.57
CA TYR A 634 12.48 7.62 18.73
C TYR A 634 13.80 7.96 18.04
N ALA A 635 14.91 7.97 18.75
CA ALA A 635 16.20 8.39 18.23
C ALA A 635 16.67 7.50 17.06
N SER A 636 16.32 6.21 17.07
CA SER A 636 16.67 5.26 16.02
C SER A 636 15.90 5.51 14.70
N GLY A 637 14.62 5.90 14.79
CA GLY A 637 13.74 6.11 13.63
C GLY A 637 13.70 7.54 13.11
N ALA A 638 13.85 8.53 13.98
CA ALA A 638 13.60 9.95 13.71
C ALA A 638 14.32 10.50 12.46
N ARG A 639 15.56 10.07 12.21
CA ARG A 639 16.35 10.55 11.08
C ARG A 639 15.79 10.08 9.75
N VAL A 640 15.39 8.82 9.66
CA VAL A 640 14.87 8.24 8.43
C VAL A 640 13.49 8.83 8.15
N VAL A 641 12.65 8.93 9.18
CA VAL A 641 11.32 9.57 9.08
C VAL A 641 11.42 11.03 8.66
N THR A 642 12.38 11.81 9.21
CA THR A 642 12.60 13.21 8.80
C THR A 642 13.00 13.32 7.33
N ALA A 643 13.91 12.45 6.87
CA ALA A 643 14.35 12.46 5.47
C ALA A 643 13.20 12.07 4.52
N ALA A 644 12.46 11.04 4.86
CA ALA A 644 11.32 10.54 4.13
C ALA A 644 10.21 11.61 4.00
N ALA A 645 9.83 12.22 5.13
CA ALA A 645 8.85 13.29 5.14
C ALA A 645 9.30 14.52 4.33
N ALA A 646 10.59 14.89 4.40
CA ALA A 646 11.13 15.98 3.59
C ALA A 646 11.10 15.64 2.09
N ILE A 647 11.43 14.40 1.70
CA ILE A 647 11.34 13.96 0.31
C ILE A 647 9.92 14.09 -0.20
N MET A 648 8.95 13.52 0.52
CA MET A 648 7.55 13.57 0.11
C MET A 648 7.02 15.00 0.10
N PHE A 649 7.35 15.83 1.10
CA PHE A 649 6.99 17.23 1.09
C PHE A 649 7.45 17.92 -0.19
N PHE A 650 8.72 17.79 -0.56
CA PHE A 650 9.26 18.44 -1.76
C PHE A 650 8.71 17.84 -3.06
N VAL A 651 8.49 16.53 -3.11
CA VAL A 651 7.87 15.88 -4.27
C VAL A 651 6.46 16.43 -4.49
N PHE A 652 5.60 16.48 -3.47
CA PHE A 652 4.26 17.05 -3.64
C PHE A 652 4.29 18.57 -3.84
N PHE A 653 5.13 19.28 -3.12
CA PHE A 653 5.23 20.74 -3.23
C PHE A 653 5.73 21.19 -4.62
N SER A 654 6.49 20.36 -5.34
CA SER A 654 6.95 20.71 -6.69
C SER A 654 5.82 20.82 -7.71
N PHE A 655 4.67 20.20 -7.45
CA PHE A 655 3.47 20.32 -8.30
C PHE A 655 2.63 21.58 -7.99
N VAL A 656 2.95 22.34 -6.93
CA VAL A 656 2.20 23.59 -6.61
C VAL A 656 2.38 24.68 -7.68
N PRO A 657 3.55 24.87 -8.32
CA PRO A 657 3.71 25.81 -9.42
C PRO A 657 3.11 25.38 -10.75
N GLU A 658 2.52 24.18 -10.84
CA GLU A 658 1.87 23.66 -12.05
C GLU A 658 0.80 24.62 -12.58
N SER A 659 0.55 24.61 -13.89
CA SER A 659 -0.46 25.50 -14.48
C SER A 659 -1.90 25.04 -14.14
N SER A 660 -2.14 23.76 -13.99
CA SER A 660 -3.46 23.22 -13.70
C SER A 660 -3.97 23.58 -12.30
N ASN A 661 -5.09 24.27 -12.23
CA ASN A 661 -5.76 24.63 -10.99
C ASN A 661 -6.43 23.44 -10.27
N LEU A 662 -6.56 22.31 -10.94
CA LEU A 662 -7.03 21.03 -10.37
C LEU A 662 -5.99 20.45 -9.39
N ILE A 663 -4.72 20.52 -9.75
CA ILE A 663 -3.62 19.80 -9.06
C ILE A 663 -3.05 20.64 -7.92
N LYS A 664 -2.98 21.95 -8.07
CA LYS A 664 -2.40 22.87 -7.06
C LYS A 664 -2.95 22.65 -5.64
N PRO A 665 -4.29 22.63 -5.41
CA PRO A 665 -4.85 22.42 -4.07
C PRO A 665 -4.54 21.04 -3.50
N ILE A 666 -4.55 20.00 -4.35
CA ILE A 666 -4.21 18.62 -3.95
C ILE A 666 -2.73 18.55 -3.55
N ALA A 667 -1.84 19.08 -4.39
CA ALA A 667 -0.40 19.08 -4.17
C ALA A 667 0.00 19.83 -2.88
N LEU A 668 -0.53 21.04 -2.69
CA LEU A 668 -0.30 21.83 -1.49
C LEU A 668 -0.88 21.14 -0.24
N GLY A 669 -2.11 20.64 -0.34
CA GLY A 669 -2.77 19.92 0.74
C GLY A 669 -2.00 18.69 1.19
N LEU A 670 -1.49 17.89 0.24
CA LEU A 670 -0.63 16.73 0.52
C LEU A 670 0.71 17.14 1.13
N ALA A 671 1.39 18.14 0.56
CA ALA A 671 2.66 18.63 1.08
C ALA A 671 2.51 19.13 2.52
N VAL A 672 1.55 20.01 2.78
CA VAL A 672 1.28 20.57 4.11
C VAL A 672 0.80 19.48 5.06
N GLY A 673 -0.12 18.60 4.63
CA GLY A 673 -0.62 17.49 5.42
C GLY A 673 0.49 16.58 5.90
N ILE A 674 1.44 16.21 5.02
CA ILE A 674 2.63 15.41 5.38
C ILE A 674 3.53 16.17 6.34
N ALA A 675 3.77 17.46 6.10
CA ALA A 675 4.59 18.27 7.01
C ALA A 675 3.98 18.35 8.41
N LEU A 676 2.67 18.60 8.52
CA LEU A 676 1.96 18.64 9.79
C LEU A 676 1.94 17.25 10.46
N ASP A 677 1.65 16.20 9.71
CA ASP A 677 1.62 14.84 10.26
C ASP A 677 3.01 14.38 10.73
N ALA A 678 4.03 14.49 9.89
CA ALA A 678 5.36 13.99 10.21
C ALA A 678 6.05 14.83 11.31
N PHE A 679 6.12 16.15 11.15
CA PHE A 679 6.91 16.99 12.05
C PHE A 679 6.14 17.42 13.31
N VAL A 680 4.87 17.79 13.15
CA VAL A 680 4.08 18.30 14.27
C VAL A 680 3.41 17.16 15.04
N VAL A 681 2.71 16.26 14.35
CA VAL A 681 2.01 15.17 15.05
C VAL A 681 2.99 14.08 15.47
N ARG A 682 3.76 13.48 14.57
CA ARG A 682 4.55 12.29 14.90
C ARG A 682 5.84 12.57 15.60
N MET A 683 6.56 13.60 15.17
CA MET A 683 7.84 13.91 15.80
C MET A 683 7.69 14.75 17.06
N THR A 684 6.53 15.37 17.31
CA THR A 684 6.33 16.24 18.48
C THR A 684 5.19 15.75 19.38
N LEU A 685 3.96 15.64 18.87
CA LEU A 685 2.79 15.28 19.65
C LEU A 685 2.84 13.83 20.15
N VAL A 686 3.15 12.87 19.28
CA VAL A 686 3.15 11.43 19.61
C VAL A 686 4.08 11.10 20.77
N PRO A 687 5.38 11.45 20.78
CA PRO A 687 6.25 11.15 21.92
C PRO A 687 5.84 11.89 23.19
N ALA A 688 5.28 13.11 23.09
CA ALA A 688 4.76 13.84 24.25
C ALA A 688 3.56 13.12 24.88
N VAL A 689 2.60 12.68 24.08
CA VAL A 689 1.43 11.90 24.54
C VAL A 689 1.88 10.55 25.13
N MET A 690 2.81 9.84 24.47
CA MET A 690 3.36 8.59 25.01
C MET A 690 4.07 8.78 26.36
N ALA A 691 4.76 9.90 26.54
CA ALA A 691 5.38 10.24 27.81
C ALA A 691 4.36 10.54 28.93
N LEU A 692 3.23 11.18 28.59
CA LEU A 692 2.12 11.42 29.52
C LEU A 692 1.49 10.12 30.02
N PHE A 693 1.21 9.19 29.10
CA PHE A 693 0.61 7.91 29.46
C PHE A 693 1.61 6.89 30.03
N GLY A 694 2.89 7.04 29.75
CA GLY A 694 3.95 6.19 30.27
C GLY A 694 3.70 4.69 30.00
N LYS A 695 3.65 3.86 31.05
CA LYS A 695 3.40 2.41 30.92
C LYS A 695 1.98 2.10 30.41
N SER A 696 0.99 2.95 30.73
CA SER A 696 -0.39 2.76 30.30
C SER A 696 -0.57 2.88 28.80
N ALA A 697 0.34 3.54 28.11
CA ALA A 697 0.35 3.62 26.65
C ALA A 697 0.38 2.25 25.94
N TRP A 698 0.88 1.22 26.63
CA TRP A 698 1.02 -0.15 26.13
C TRP A 698 -0.02 -1.11 26.70
N TRP A 699 -1.05 -0.58 27.37
CA TRP A 699 -2.09 -1.40 27.96
C TRP A 699 -3.00 -2.04 26.90
N PHE A 700 -3.24 -3.36 27.07
CA PHE A 700 -4.13 -4.14 26.23
C PHE A 700 -5.00 -5.07 27.08
N PRO A 701 -6.32 -5.19 26.83
CA PRO A 701 -7.19 -6.05 27.59
C PRO A 701 -6.86 -7.53 27.40
N LYS A 702 -6.73 -8.29 28.48
CA LYS A 702 -6.46 -9.74 28.45
C LYS A 702 -7.50 -10.54 27.66
N ALA A 703 -8.76 -10.07 27.61
CA ALA A 703 -9.82 -10.71 26.83
C ALA A 703 -9.54 -10.67 25.32
N LEU A 704 -8.97 -9.57 24.82
CA LEU A 704 -8.63 -9.40 23.40
C LEU A 704 -7.29 -10.04 23.04
N GLU A 705 -6.42 -10.31 24.00
CA GLU A 705 -5.08 -10.88 23.79
C GLU A 705 -5.13 -12.26 23.13
N LYS A 706 -6.15 -13.06 23.43
CA LYS A 706 -6.36 -14.39 22.82
C LYS A 706 -6.96 -14.33 21.41
N SER A 707 -7.68 -13.25 21.08
CA SER A 707 -8.41 -13.14 19.81
C SER A 707 -7.63 -12.40 18.72
N VAL A 708 -6.64 -11.57 19.11
CA VAL A 708 -5.86 -10.75 18.17
C VAL A 708 -4.54 -11.45 17.87
N PRO A 709 -4.28 -11.86 16.60
CA PRO A 709 -3.01 -12.49 16.24
C PRO A 709 -1.83 -11.53 16.42
N GLU A 710 -0.64 -12.08 16.64
CA GLU A 710 0.61 -11.30 16.66
C GLU A 710 1.08 -11.00 15.25
N ALA A 711 1.02 -9.73 14.86
CA ALA A 711 1.63 -9.25 13.63
C ALA A 711 3.12 -8.94 13.87
N ASP A 712 4.00 -9.80 13.37
CA ASP A 712 5.45 -9.57 13.38
C ASP A 712 5.81 -8.61 12.23
N VAL A 713 5.67 -7.31 12.45
CA VAL A 713 5.95 -6.27 11.44
C VAL A 713 7.46 -6.02 11.31
N GLU A 714 8.24 -6.19 12.38
CA GLU A 714 9.67 -5.89 12.41
C GLU A 714 10.58 -7.09 12.10
N GLY A 715 10.00 -8.28 11.93
CA GLY A 715 10.76 -9.50 11.66
C GLY A 715 11.55 -9.99 12.86
N GLU A 716 11.00 -9.88 14.08
CA GLU A 716 11.62 -10.38 15.31
C GLU A 716 11.86 -11.89 15.20
N LYS A 717 10.88 -12.64 14.70
CA LYS A 717 11.00 -14.07 14.40
C LYS A 717 12.10 -14.38 13.38
N LEU A 718 12.34 -13.48 12.42
CA LEU A 718 13.46 -13.64 11.47
C LEU A 718 14.80 -13.40 12.17
N ARG A 719 14.92 -12.39 13.04
CA ARG A 719 16.14 -12.13 13.81
C ARG A 719 16.47 -13.28 14.73
N GLU A 720 15.48 -13.84 15.43
CA GLU A 720 15.64 -15.03 16.27
C GLU A 720 16.10 -16.24 15.44
N HIS A 721 15.47 -16.46 14.28
CA HIS A 721 15.86 -17.53 13.36
C HIS A 721 17.31 -17.38 12.87
N LEU A 722 17.72 -16.19 12.47
CA LEU A 722 19.08 -15.92 12.01
C LEU A 722 20.10 -16.06 13.15
N ALA A 723 19.80 -15.55 14.36
CA ALA A 723 20.64 -15.71 15.53
C ALA A 723 20.82 -17.20 15.89
N ALA A 724 19.72 -17.97 15.87
CA ALA A 724 19.76 -19.41 16.10
C ALA A 724 20.57 -20.13 15.01
N THR A 725 20.48 -19.71 13.76
CA THR A 725 21.26 -20.31 12.64
C THR A 725 22.75 -20.04 12.77
N ILE A 726 23.14 -18.80 13.12
CA ILE A 726 24.54 -18.43 13.37
C ILE A 726 25.10 -19.24 14.55
N TRP A 727 24.38 -19.27 15.66
CA TRP A 727 24.74 -20.05 16.83
C TRP A 727 24.92 -21.55 16.48
N ALA A 728 23.96 -22.12 15.71
CA ALA A 728 24.03 -23.51 15.30
C ALA A 728 25.26 -23.82 14.43
N GLN A 729 25.65 -22.91 13.52
CA GLN A 729 26.84 -23.05 12.70
C GLN A 729 28.14 -22.96 13.50
N GLU A 730 28.22 -22.07 14.46
CA GLU A 730 29.34 -21.98 15.40
C GLU A 730 29.41 -23.23 16.29
N ALA A 731 28.30 -23.64 16.88
CA ALA A 731 28.22 -24.80 17.75
C ALA A 731 28.54 -26.12 16.98
N ALA A 732 28.23 -26.20 15.69
CA ALA A 732 28.55 -27.35 14.83
C ALA A 732 30.07 -27.62 14.70
N GLN A 733 30.91 -26.62 14.92
CA GLN A 733 32.37 -26.79 15.01
C GLN A 733 32.79 -27.56 16.28
N HIS A 734 31.91 -27.61 17.28
CA HIS A 734 32.19 -28.22 18.58
C HIS A 734 31.53 -29.59 18.76
N GLY A 735 30.59 -30.00 17.90
CA GLY A 735 29.94 -31.31 17.96
C GLY A 735 28.80 -31.43 16.96
N VAL A 736 28.39 -32.68 16.66
CA VAL A 736 27.24 -32.96 15.76
C VAL A 736 25.92 -32.61 16.45
N ILE A 737 25.83 -32.83 17.74
CA ILE A 737 24.72 -32.35 18.58
C ILE A 737 25.31 -31.52 19.69
N VAL A 738 24.84 -30.27 19.81
CA VAL A 738 25.15 -29.41 20.95
C VAL A 738 23.84 -28.83 21.48
N ALA A 739 23.60 -29.04 22.74
CA ALA A 739 22.47 -28.47 23.48
C ALA A 739 22.99 -27.61 24.63
N ASP A 740 22.41 -26.44 24.79
CA ASP A 740 22.75 -25.52 25.88
C ASP A 740 21.49 -25.15 26.67
N ASN A 741 21.49 -25.48 27.95
CA ASN A 741 20.37 -25.30 28.88
C ASN A 741 19.03 -25.80 28.29
N LEU A 742 19.06 -26.91 27.54
CA LEU A 742 17.91 -27.49 26.86
C LEU A 742 16.93 -28.08 27.87
N VAL A 743 15.70 -27.64 27.85
CA VAL A 743 14.59 -28.24 28.60
C VAL A 743 13.63 -28.87 27.58
N ILE A 744 13.36 -30.14 27.75
CA ILE A 744 12.44 -30.93 26.93
C ILE A 744 11.22 -31.38 27.74
N GLY A 745 10.08 -31.57 27.08
CA GLY A 745 8.84 -31.99 27.73
C GLY A 745 7.59 -31.42 27.08
N ASP A 746 6.43 -31.57 27.72
CA ASP A 746 5.12 -31.12 27.26
C ASP A 746 4.47 -30.05 28.17
N GLY A 747 5.22 -29.46 29.09
CA GLY A 747 4.75 -28.45 30.04
C GLY A 747 4.36 -29.03 31.42
N ASP A 748 3.72 -30.19 31.47
CA ASP A 748 3.41 -30.87 32.73
C ASP A 748 4.59 -31.73 33.24
N HIS A 749 5.37 -32.28 32.28
CA HIS A 749 6.57 -33.07 32.54
C HIS A 749 7.73 -32.47 31.73
N SER A 750 8.60 -31.73 32.41
CA SER A 750 9.79 -31.14 31.79
C SER A 750 11.09 -31.59 32.46
N SER A 751 12.12 -31.79 31.65
CA SER A 751 13.45 -32.10 32.17
C SER A 751 14.07 -30.93 32.92
N SER A 752 15.05 -31.20 33.76
CA SER A 752 16.02 -30.20 34.18
C SER A 752 16.82 -29.66 32.97
N PRO A 753 17.37 -28.41 33.03
CA PRO A 753 18.20 -27.87 31.98
C PRO A 753 19.38 -28.79 31.66
N LEU A 754 19.49 -29.25 30.42
CA LEU A 754 20.52 -30.16 29.93
C LEU A 754 21.52 -29.39 29.05
N THR A 755 22.79 -29.55 29.36
CA THR A 755 23.88 -29.15 28.47
C THR A 755 24.58 -30.40 27.98
N LEU A 756 24.52 -30.62 26.67
CA LEU A 756 24.99 -31.84 26.00
C LEU A 756 25.83 -31.47 24.79
N ARG A 757 26.94 -32.18 24.65
CA ARG A 757 27.76 -32.16 23.43
C ARG A 757 28.01 -33.58 22.98
N VAL A 758 27.76 -33.89 21.72
CA VAL A 758 28.02 -35.20 21.10
C VAL A 758 28.82 -34.99 19.83
N ASP A 759 29.99 -35.67 19.73
CA ASP A 759 30.86 -35.59 18.57
C ASP A 759 30.41 -36.53 17.44
N LYS A 760 30.92 -36.31 16.23
CA LYS A 760 30.59 -37.14 15.08
C LYS A 760 31.10 -38.58 15.30
N GLY A 761 30.25 -39.58 15.07
CA GLY A 761 30.56 -40.98 15.27
C GLY A 761 30.52 -41.44 16.75
N GLU A 762 30.21 -40.51 17.69
CA GLU A 762 30.12 -40.81 19.13
C GLU A 762 28.88 -41.65 19.42
N ARG A 763 28.99 -42.54 20.40
CA ARG A 763 27.93 -43.38 20.91
C ARG A 763 27.61 -43.00 22.34
N VAL A 764 26.38 -42.65 22.60
CA VAL A 764 25.92 -42.06 23.88
C VAL A 764 24.76 -42.88 24.42
N THR A 765 24.85 -43.22 25.72
CA THR A 765 23.72 -43.79 26.44
C THR A 765 22.97 -42.65 27.12
N VAL A 766 21.67 -42.55 26.90
CA VAL A 766 20.78 -41.58 27.54
C VAL A 766 19.90 -42.32 28.53
N VAL A 767 20.03 -41.99 29.83
CA VAL A 767 19.20 -42.61 30.88
C VAL A 767 17.99 -41.72 31.13
N ALA A 768 16.79 -42.25 30.85
CA ALA A 768 15.52 -41.55 30.97
C ALA A 768 14.38 -42.52 31.22
N ASP A 769 13.29 -42.06 31.79
CA ASP A 769 12.02 -42.81 31.73
C ASP A 769 11.49 -42.85 30.29
N ASP A 770 10.54 -43.75 30.00
CA ASP A 770 10.05 -43.98 28.64
C ASP A 770 9.37 -42.73 28.04
N THR A 771 8.71 -41.88 28.84
CA THR A 771 8.09 -40.67 28.38
C THR A 771 9.14 -39.61 28.03
N MET A 772 10.11 -39.38 28.88
CA MET A 772 11.19 -38.45 28.67
C MET A 772 12.09 -38.90 27.52
N ALA A 773 12.35 -40.18 27.38
CA ALA A 773 13.10 -40.75 26.26
C ALA A 773 12.44 -40.46 24.90
N ARG A 774 11.13 -40.61 24.82
CA ARG A 774 10.33 -40.23 23.61
C ARG A 774 10.35 -38.75 23.34
N HIS A 775 10.19 -37.90 24.38
CA HIS A 775 10.27 -36.45 24.23
C HIS A 775 11.65 -36.02 23.75
N PHE A 776 12.72 -36.58 24.31
CA PHE A 776 14.09 -36.32 23.89
C PHE A 776 14.33 -36.73 22.42
N GLN A 777 13.90 -37.93 22.05
CA GLN A 777 13.97 -38.43 20.67
C GLN A 777 13.18 -37.52 19.71
N ALA A 778 11.93 -37.16 20.05
CA ALA A 778 11.08 -36.32 19.22
C ALA A 778 11.66 -34.89 19.06
N THR A 779 12.28 -34.36 20.12
CA THR A 779 12.93 -33.06 20.08
C THR A 779 14.15 -33.08 19.17
N LEU A 780 15.08 -34.04 19.35
CA LEU A 780 16.27 -34.14 18.49
C LEU A 780 15.95 -34.47 17.03
N ALA A 781 14.88 -35.19 16.79
CA ALA A 781 14.41 -35.47 15.42
C ALA A 781 13.58 -34.33 14.80
N GLY A 782 13.34 -33.22 15.54
CA GLY A 782 12.62 -32.05 15.05
C GLY A 782 11.11 -32.20 14.96
N TYR A 783 10.52 -33.16 15.70
CA TYR A 783 9.06 -33.35 15.78
C TYR A 783 8.42 -32.59 16.97
N LEU A 784 9.20 -32.36 18.01
CA LEU A 784 8.79 -31.62 19.20
C LEU A 784 9.70 -30.41 19.37
N ALA A 785 9.12 -29.24 19.68
CA ALA A 785 9.92 -28.07 20.03
C ALA A 785 10.45 -28.17 21.46
N PRO A 786 11.68 -27.72 21.76
CA PRO A 786 12.15 -27.62 23.12
C PRO A 786 11.28 -26.62 23.91
N VAL A 787 11.10 -26.86 25.21
CA VAL A 787 10.41 -25.96 26.14
C VAL A 787 11.22 -24.69 26.35
N SER A 788 12.52 -24.82 26.51
CA SER A 788 13.49 -23.71 26.58
C SER A 788 14.90 -24.20 26.28
N GLY A 789 15.85 -23.25 26.18
CA GLY A 789 17.23 -23.54 25.80
C GLY A 789 17.45 -23.66 24.29
N SER A 790 18.65 -23.97 23.88
CA SER A 790 19.06 -24.05 22.48
C SER A 790 19.62 -25.43 22.17
N VAL A 791 19.28 -25.98 20.99
CA VAL A 791 19.88 -27.24 20.52
C VAL A 791 20.03 -27.20 19.00
N HIS A 792 21.15 -27.68 18.51
CA HIS A 792 21.34 -27.96 17.08
C HIS A 792 21.68 -29.43 16.83
N VAL A 793 21.37 -29.92 15.64
CA VAL A 793 21.72 -31.21 15.15
C VAL A 793 22.36 -31.06 13.76
N ALA A 794 23.60 -31.48 13.61
CA ALA A 794 24.35 -31.37 12.36
C ALA A 794 24.39 -29.94 11.77
N GLY A 795 24.48 -28.91 12.62
CA GLY A 795 24.54 -27.52 12.22
C GLY A 795 23.19 -26.84 11.92
N PHE A 796 22.08 -27.52 12.18
CA PHE A 796 20.72 -26.99 12.03
C PHE A 796 20.07 -26.72 13.39
N ALA A 797 19.64 -25.50 13.62
CA ALA A 797 18.99 -25.10 14.88
C ALA A 797 17.56 -25.62 15.00
N LEU A 798 17.19 -26.10 16.18
CA LEU A 798 15.82 -26.49 16.50
C LEU A 798 15.18 -25.43 17.42
N PRO A 799 13.89 -25.12 17.25
CA PRO A 799 12.95 -25.73 16.30
C PRO A 799 12.96 -25.12 14.88
N SER A 800 13.79 -24.11 14.64
CA SER A 800 13.78 -23.27 13.43
C SER A 800 13.98 -24.07 12.13
N ASP A 801 14.89 -25.05 12.12
CA ASP A 801 15.26 -25.86 10.97
C ASP A 801 14.77 -27.31 11.06
N SER A 802 13.68 -27.55 11.76
CA SER A 802 13.13 -28.90 12.01
C SER A 802 12.97 -29.74 10.75
N HIS A 803 12.62 -29.14 9.61
CA HIS A 803 12.48 -29.86 8.34
C HIS A 803 13.83 -30.40 7.82
N SER A 804 14.90 -29.66 8.00
CA SER A 804 16.26 -30.08 7.63
C SER A 804 16.76 -31.18 8.58
N VAL A 805 16.51 -31.02 9.87
CA VAL A 805 16.87 -31.99 10.89
C VAL A 805 16.18 -33.33 10.66
N ARG A 806 14.89 -33.35 10.34
CA ARG A 806 14.12 -34.58 10.02
C ARG A 806 14.71 -35.42 8.88
N ARG A 807 15.53 -34.81 8.01
CA ARG A 807 16.23 -35.50 6.93
C ARG A 807 17.55 -36.14 7.35
N LEU A 808 18.09 -35.73 8.48
CA LEU A 808 19.39 -36.10 8.97
C LEU A 808 19.32 -37.02 10.19
N VAL A 809 18.22 -37.00 10.92
CA VAL A 809 18.00 -37.78 12.14
C VAL A 809 17.02 -38.88 11.90
N SER A 810 17.46 -40.12 12.19
CA SER A 810 16.60 -41.26 12.26
C SER A 810 16.16 -41.49 13.69
N ALA A 811 14.88 -41.38 13.94
CA ALA A 811 14.24 -41.68 15.21
C ALA A 811 13.62 -43.10 15.11
N TRP A 812 14.00 -43.99 16.00
CA TRP A 812 13.42 -45.30 16.06
C TRP A 812 12.88 -45.58 17.45
N THR A 813 11.61 -46.00 17.52
CA THR A 813 10.92 -46.46 18.73
C THR A 813 10.24 -47.73 18.36
N ARG A 814 10.31 -48.73 19.24
CA ARG A 814 9.54 -49.94 19.05
C ARG A 814 8.07 -49.68 19.11
N VAL A 815 7.33 -50.23 18.14
CA VAL A 815 5.88 -50.24 18.08
C VAL A 815 5.39 -51.68 18.10
N ASP A 816 4.28 -51.96 18.74
CA ASP A 816 3.73 -53.33 18.81
C ASP A 816 3.49 -53.96 17.43
N ASP A 817 3.20 -53.17 16.42
CA ASP A 817 3.04 -53.60 15.02
C ASP A 817 4.33 -54.18 14.41
N ASP A 818 5.52 -53.77 14.93
CA ASP A 818 6.81 -54.28 14.50
C ASP A 818 7.00 -55.77 14.80
N THR A 819 6.28 -56.34 15.75
CA THR A 819 6.33 -57.75 16.13
C THR A 819 5.56 -58.64 15.17
N LEU A 820 4.58 -58.08 14.47
CA LEU A 820 3.61 -58.82 13.60
C LEU A 820 3.89 -58.55 12.10
N THR A 821 4.81 -57.68 11.74
CA THR A 821 5.17 -57.40 10.35
C THR A 821 6.46 -58.13 9.97
N PRO A 822 6.53 -58.80 8.79
CA PRO A 822 7.77 -59.48 8.35
C PRO A 822 8.97 -58.52 8.30
N LEU A 823 10.15 -58.96 8.74
CA LEU A 823 11.37 -58.15 8.80
C LEU A 823 11.70 -57.45 7.48
N GLY A 824 11.56 -58.15 6.36
CA GLY A 824 11.79 -57.60 5.05
C GLY A 824 10.86 -56.44 4.73
N GLU A 825 9.58 -56.55 5.14
CA GLU A 825 8.58 -55.50 4.94
C GLU A 825 8.80 -54.30 5.89
N SER A 826 9.12 -54.56 7.15
CA SER A 826 9.42 -53.48 8.13
C SER A 826 10.63 -52.65 7.70
N ILE A 827 11.71 -53.29 7.21
CA ILE A 827 12.87 -52.60 6.68
C ILE A 827 12.51 -51.80 5.41
N ALA A 828 11.75 -52.40 4.47
CA ALA A 828 11.38 -51.76 3.23
C ALA A 828 10.46 -50.53 3.47
N ARG A 829 9.51 -50.65 4.43
CA ARG A 829 8.61 -49.57 4.86
C ARG A 829 9.41 -48.43 5.50
N ARG A 830 10.39 -48.74 6.34
CA ARG A 830 11.24 -47.75 6.97
C ARG A 830 12.10 -46.98 5.93
N LEU A 831 12.72 -47.71 4.99
CA LEU A 831 13.46 -47.13 3.88
C LEU A 831 12.59 -46.24 2.97
N ALA A 832 11.31 -46.58 2.81
CA ALA A 832 10.38 -45.73 2.06
C ALA A 832 10.09 -44.42 2.78
N ASN A 833 10.07 -44.43 4.10
CA ASN A 833 9.78 -43.25 4.93
C ASN A 833 11.04 -42.45 5.31
N SER A 834 12.25 -43.03 5.11
CA SER A 834 13.48 -42.34 5.42
C SER A 834 13.85 -41.31 4.32
N HIS A 835 14.34 -40.15 4.73
CA HIS A 835 14.79 -39.12 3.81
C HIS A 835 16.29 -39.28 3.45
N GLY A 836 17.00 -40.15 4.13
CA GLY A 836 18.44 -40.35 4.00
C GLY A 836 18.87 -41.29 2.86
N VAL A 837 18.00 -42.17 2.39
CA VAL A 837 18.32 -43.14 1.33
C VAL A 837 17.61 -42.73 0.04
N LYS A 838 18.39 -42.37 -0.99
CA LYS A 838 17.88 -42.05 -2.34
C LYS A 838 17.49 -43.34 -3.10
N THR A 839 16.64 -44.19 -2.54
CA THR A 839 16.10 -45.34 -3.26
C THR A 839 14.72 -45.00 -3.80
N SER A 840 14.66 -44.60 -5.06
CA SER A 840 13.40 -44.21 -5.71
C SER A 840 12.51 -45.42 -6.08
N ASN A 841 13.06 -46.62 -6.18
CA ASN A 841 12.38 -47.78 -6.69
C ASN A 841 12.07 -48.84 -5.61
N ALA A 842 10.87 -49.42 -5.68
CA ALA A 842 10.45 -50.50 -4.77
C ALA A 842 11.42 -51.74 -4.85
N SER A 843 11.96 -52.04 -6.02
CA SER A 843 12.92 -53.11 -6.23
C SER A 843 14.23 -52.92 -5.46
N GLU A 844 14.77 -51.68 -5.44
CA GLU A 844 15.99 -51.33 -4.70
C GLU A 844 15.78 -51.41 -3.19
N ARG A 845 14.63 -50.95 -2.69
CA ARG A 845 14.25 -51.08 -1.27
C ARG A 845 14.13 -52.54 -0.85
N SER A 846 13.53 -53.39 -1.67
CA SER A 846 13.41 -54.84 -1.42
C SER A 846 14.79 -55.50 -1.42
N ALA A 847 15.66 -55.14 -2.36
CA ALA A 847 17.03 -55.69 -2.41
C ALA A 847 17.86 -55.25 -1.20
N HIS A 848 17.69 -53.96 -0.74
CA HIS A 848 18.34 -53.46 0.47
C HIS A 848 17.80 -54.18 1.71
N ALA A 849 16.50 -54.34 1.84
CA ALA A 849 15.89 -55.10 2.92
C ALA A 849 16.40 -56.55 3.00
N SER A 850 16.53 -57.24 1.86
CA SER A 850 17.10 -58.58 1.80
C SER A 850 18.54 -58.62 2.27
N ARG A 851 19.39 -57.66 1.87
CA ARG A 851 20.77 -57.56 2.35
C ARG A 851 20.87 -57.32 3.84
N THR A 852 20.00 -56.46 4.38
CA THR A 852 19.94 -56.16 5.82
C THR A 852 19.52 -57.41 6.61
N VAL A 853 18.57 -58.18 6.12
CA VAL A 853 18.14 -59.43 6.77
C VAL A 853 19.28 -60.48 6.76
N VAL A 854 20.03 -60.59 5.69
CA VAL A 854 21.23 -61.45 5.64
C VAL A 854 22.30 -60.97 6.64
N ALA A 855 22.49 -59.66 6.79
CA ALA A 855 23.37 -59.08 7.80
C ALA A 855 22.93 -59.41 9.23
N ILE A 856 21.60 -59.34 9.51
CA ILE A 856 21.02 -59.75 10.80
C ILE A 856 21.32 -61.22 11.08
N ALA A 857 21.10 -62.13 10.10
CA ALA A 857 21.35 -63.56 10.27
C ALA A 857 22.82 -63.86 10.53
N ASN A 858 23.72 -63.21 9.78
CA ASN A 858 25.17 -63.36 9.98
C ASN A 858 25.61 -62.84 11.35
N LEU A 859 25.08 -61.70 11.78
CA LEU A 859 25.40 -61.08 13.06
C LEU A 859 24.91 -61.94 14.25
N CYS A 860 23.70 -62.51 14.17
CA CYS A 860 23.21 -63.48 15.16
C CYS A 860 24.15 -64.66 15.31
N HIS A 861 24.71 -65.19 14.21
CA HIS A 861 25.68 -66.27 14.24
C HIS A 861 27.01 -65.82 14.86
N THR A 862 27.51 -64.61 14.52
CA THR A 862 28.75 -64.04 15.03
C THR A 862 28.68 -63.75 16.52
N LEU A 863 27.58 -63.22 16.99
CA LEU A 863 27.36 -62.89 18.40
C LEU A 863 26.93 -64.11 19.24
N ARG A 864 26.90 -65.35 18.65
CA ARG A 864 26.46 -66.60 19.30
C ARG A 864 25.08 -66.48 19.98
N VAL A 865 24.18 -65.86 19.32
CA VAL A 865 22.82 -65.65 19.80
C VAL A 865 22.02 -66.92 19.61
N ASP A 866 21.28 -67.38 20.64
CA ASP A 866 20.50 -68.64 20.60
C ASP A 866 19.44 -68.60 19.46
N GLY A 867 19.43 -69.74 18.68
CA GLY A 867 18.45 -69.96 17.61
C GLY A 867 19.05 -70.12 16.20
N GLY A 868 20.35 -69.88 16.01
CA GLY A 868 21.07 -70.16 14.78
C GLY A 868 20.65 -69.32 13.54
N ARG A 869 21.40 -69.46 12.45
CA ARG A 869 21.30 -68.72 11.18
C ARG A 869 20.04 -69.03 10.39
N ASP A 870 19.44 -70.19 10.56
CA ASP A 870 18.34 -70.68 9.70
C ASP A 870 16.95 -70.14 10.05
N ARG A 871 16.84 -69.33 11.09
CA ARG A 871 15.53 -68.78 11.53
C ARG A 871 15.23 -67.32 11.10
N VAL A 872 16.21 -66.63 10.57
CA VAL A 872 16.04 -65.22 10.18
C VAL A 872 15.96 -65.11 8.65
N SER A 873 14.81 -64.76 8.14
CA SER A 873 14.50 -64.50 6.73
C SER A 873 13.72 -63.23 6.54
N THR A 874 13.53 -62.77 5.31
CA THR A 874 12.69 -61.62 4.98
C THR A 874 11.22 -61.80 5.41
N GLN A 875 10.76 -63.03 5.56
CA GLN A 875 9.40 -63.37 5.97
C GLN A 875 9.27 -63.63 7.49
N THR A 876 10.37 -63.54 8.23
CA THR A 876 10.34 -63.81 9.66
C THR A 876 9.65 -62.68 10.41
N LEU A 877 8.70 -63.02 11.24
CA LEU A 877 8.06 -62.09 12.17
C LEU A 877 8.96 -61.90 13.38
N PRO A 878 9.30 -60.63 13.75
CA PRO A 878 10.14 -60.36 14.92
C PRO A 878 9.62 -61.00 16.21
N GLY A 879 8.31 -61.11 16.38
CA GLY A 879 7.69 -61.73 17.53
C GLY A 879 7.97 -63.25 17.69
N LEU A 880 8.44 -63.92 16.61
CA LEU A 880 8.80 -65.31 16.62
C LEU A 880 10.31 -65.56 16.91
N LEU A 881 11.11 -64.48 16.96
CA LEU A 881 12.53 -64.54 17.28
C LEU A 881 12.74 -64.64 18.80
N THR A 882 13.87 -65.24 19.19
CA THR A 882 14.31 -65.17 20.60
C THR A 882 14.55 -63.70 20.99
N ARG A 883 14.50 -63.44 22.29
CA ARG A 883 14.73 -62.05 22.81
C ARG A 883 16.05 -61.46 22.31
N GLN A 884 17.11 -62.27 22.32
CA GLN A 884 18.43 -61.83 21.84
C GLN A 884 18.45 -61.56 20.31
N GLN A 885 17.76 -62.42 19.51
CA GLN A 885 17.62 -62.18 18.06
C GLN A 885 16.76 -60.94 17.76
N GLN A 886 15.75 -60.67 18.58
CA GLN A 886 14.95 -59.45 18.48
C GLN A 886 15.83 -58.20 18.67
N ILE A 887 16.74 -58.21 19.65
CA ILE A 887 17.67 -57.10 19.89
C ILE A 887 18.49 -56.80 18.63
N VAL A 888 19.08 -57.84 18.00
CA VAL A 888 19.87 -57.68 16.78
C VAL A 888 19.01 -57.17 15.62
N ALA A 889 17.79 -57.70 15.48
CA ALA A 889 16.86 -57.29 14.44
C ALA A 889 16.42 -55.82 14.61
N TYR A 890 16.13 -55.41 15.83
CA TYR A 890 15.72 -54.04 16.12
C TYR A 890 16.89 -53.03 16.00
N ALA A 891 18.10 -53.40 16.35
CA ALA A 891 19.31 -52.61 16.09
C ALA A 891 19.48 -52.39 14.57
N ALA A 892 19.28 -53.45 13.78
CA ALA A 892 19.35 -53.38 12.31
C ALA A 892 18.23 -52.52 11.72
N LEU A 893 16.99 -52.59 12.24
CA LEU A 893 15.86 -51.75 11.88
C LEU A 893 16.17 -50.27 12.20
N ALA A 894 16.77 -49.98 13.33
CA ALA A 894 17.13 -48.63 13.72
C ALA A 894 18.19 -47.99 12.81
N LEU A 895 19.12 -48.78 12.27
CA LEU A 895 20.29 -48.33 11.53
C LEU A 895 20.17 -48.54 9.99
N CYS A 896 19.08 -49.13 9.49
CA CYS A 896 18.98 -49.52 8.07
C CYS A 896 18.95 -48.35 7.10
N ASP A 897 18.58 -47.13 7.53
CA ASP A 897 18.45 -45.95 6.68
C ASP A 897 19.75 -45.14 6.55
N SER A 898 20.81 -45.54 7.23
CA SER A 898 22.13 -44.87 7.17
C SER A 898 22.13 -43.38 7.47
N SER A 899 21.18 -42.89 8.29
CA SER A 899 21.13 -41.47 8.71
C SER A 899 22.36 -41.10 9.55
N PRO A 900 22.90 -39.87 9.42
CA PRO A 900 24.10 -39.45 10.19
C PRO A 900 23.91 -39.48 11.70
N VAL A 901 22.67 -39.26 12.17
CA VAL A 901 22.30 -39.29 13.59
C VAL A 901 21.14 -40.26 13.78
N VAL A 902 21.26 -41.14 14.74
CA VAL A 902 20.22 -42.12 15.09
C VAL A 902 19.90 -42.00 16.57
N VAL A 903 18.61 -41.83 16.91
CA VAL A 903 18.11 -41.79 18.27
C VAL A 903 17.15 -42.94 18.48
N ILE A 904 17.51 -43.86 19.35
CA ILE A 904 16.76 -45.10 19.67
C ILE A 904 16.10 -44.89 21.04
N ALA A 905 14.78 -45.04 21.08
CA ALA A 905 13.99 -44.91 22.34
C ALA A 905 12.91 -46.00 22.40
N GLY A 906 12.22 -46.12 23.53
CA GLY A 906 11.09 -47.07 23.73
C GLY A 906 11.56 -48.51 23.70
N LEU A 907 12.74 -48.78 24.20
CA LEU A 907 13.20 -50.14 24.45
C LEU A 907 12.37 -50.74 25.59
N ASP A 908 11.91 -51.97 25.44
CA ASP A 908 11.41 -52.73 26.61
C ASP A 908 12.44 -52.63 27.74
N PRO A 909 12.04 -52.58 28.99
CA PRO A 909 12.99 -52.59 30.08
C PRO A 909 13.94 -53.76 29.85
N VAL A 910 15.19 -53.40 29.53
CA VAL A 910 16.27 -54.36 29.32
C VAL A 910 16.47 -55.05 30.63
N SER A 911 16.19 -56.29 30.68
CA SER A 911 16.08 -57.04 31.95
C SER A 911 17.43 -57.50 32.47
N SER A 912 18.53 -57.42 31.71
CA SER A 912 19.84 -57.84 32.13
C SER A 912 20.99 -57.02 31.56
N ALA A 913 22.16 -57.07 32.24
CA ALA A 913 23.39 -56.47 31.73
C ALA A 913 23.83 -57.09 30.39
N GLU A 914 23.57 -58.39 30.18
CA GLU A 914 23.88 -59.11 28.95
C GLU A 914 23.07 -58.59 27.76
N GLU A 915 21.78 -58.29 27.91
CA GLU A 915 20.97 -57.73 26.84
C GLU A 915 21.52 -56.36 26.40
N ARG A 916 22.00 -55.59 27.28
CA ARG A 916 22.54 -54.26 27.02
C ARG A 916 23.85 -54.31 26.27
N GLU A 917 24.77 -55.21 26.69
CA GLU A 917 26.03 -55.49 25.98
C GLU A 917 25.71 -55.97 24.57
N LEU A 918 24.69 -56.79 24.42
CA LEU A 918 24.25 -57.29 23.10
C LEU A 918 23.72 -56.18 22.20
N TRP A 919 22.95 -55.20 22.76
CA TRP A 919 22.52 -54.03 22.02
C TRP A 919 23.71 -53.23 21.47
N TRP A 920 24.69 -52.95 22.31
CA TRP A 920 25.88 -52.23 21.87
C TRP A 920 26.75 -53.03 20.92
N ALA A 921 26.91 -54.33 21.13
CA ALA A 921 27.61 -55.21 20.23
C ALA A 921 26.91 -55.28 18.85
N ALA A 922 25.58 -55.32 18.82
CA ALA A 922 24.80 -55.26 17.59
C ALA A 922 24.90 -53.92 16.88
N ILE A 923 24.85 -52.81 17.62
CA ILE A 923 25.00 -51.48 17.10
C ILE A 923 26.40 -51.28 16.52
N ASP A 924 27.43 -51.67 17.24
CA ASP A 924 28.83 -51.57 16.84
C ASP A 924 29.16 -52.34 15.54
N ALA A 925 28.52 -53.49 15.41
CA ALA A 925 28.69 -54.34 14.21
C ALA A 925 27.92 -53.79 12.97
N LEU A 926 26.85 -53.05 13.15
CA LEU A 926 25.96 -52.57 12.08
C LEU A 926 26.15 -51.08 11.75
N ALA A 927 26.60 -50.28 12.68
CA ALA A 927 26.77 -48.84 12.51
C ALA A 927 27.99 -48.52 11.63
N LYS A 928 27.91 -47.43 10.91
CA LYS A 928 29.06 -46.86 10.19
C LYS A 928 29.92 -46.06 11.17
N GLU A 929 31.23 -45.92 10.88
CA GLU A 929 32.18 -45.20 11.72
C GLU A 929 31.78 -43.72 11.96
N ASP A 930 31.13 -43.07 10.99
CA ASP A 930 30.74 -41.65 11.05
C ASP A 930 29.29 -41.43 11.55
N GLN A 931 28.58 -42.49 11.93
CA GLN A 931 27.21 -42.44 12.38
C GLN A 931 27.14 -42.23 13.91
N THR A 932 26.52 -41.14 14.33
CA THR A 932 26.31 -40.76 15.73
C THR A 932 25.05 -41.44 16.29
N ILE A 933 25.15 -42.14 17.41
CA ILE A 933 24.05 -42.93 17.94
C ILE A 933 23.78 -42.60 19.41
N LEU A 934 22.49 -42.28 19.70
CA LEU A 934 22.01 -42.09 21.06
C LEU A 934 21.02 -43.21 21.39
N LEU A 935 21.34 -43.99 22.43
CA LEU A 935 20.51 -45.10 22.92
C LEU A 935 19.86 -44.66 24.25
N CYS A 936 18.54 -44.52 24.28
CA CYS A 936 17.78 -44.22 25.47
C CYS A 936 17.44 -45.49 26.25
N THR A 937 17.79 -45.52 27.58
CA THR A 937 17.55 -46.64 28.48
C THR A 937 16.92 -46.18 29.80
N THR A 938 16.26 -47.10 30.48
CA THR A 938 15.70 -46.80 31.81
C THR A 938 16.77 -46.75 32.94
N PRO A 939 16.51 -46.01 34.06
CA PRO A 939 17.49 -45.82 35.14
C PRO A 939 18.04 -47.08 35.80
N SER A 940 17.27 -48.16 35.83
CA SER A 940 17.68 -49.43 36.49
C SER A 940 18.92 -50.11 35.90
N LEU A 941 19.52 -49.52 34.87
CA LEU A 941 20.47 -50.19 34.01
C LEU A 941 21.69 -49.35 33.58
N SER A 942 22.14 -48.41 34.43
CA SER A 942 23.39 -47.67 34.21
C SER A 942 24.62 -48.60 34.18
N PRO A 943 25.41 -48.61 33.10
CA PRO A 943 26.53 -49.50 32.98
C PRO A 943 27.78 -49.03 33.76
N SER A 944 28.46 -49.91 34.38
CA SER A 944 29.84 -49.74 34.78
C SER A 944 30.75 -50.11 33.59
N GLY A 945 31.27 -49.08 32.86
CA GLY A 945 32.28 -49.28 31.81
C GLY A 945 31.81 -49.07 30.37
N SER A 946 30.71 -48.43 30.14
CA SER A 946 30.08 -48.22 28.79
C SER A 946 30.33 -46.82 28.18
N PRO A 947 29.93 -46.58 26.87
CA PRO A 947 30.02 -45.26 26.24
C PRO A 947 29.42 -44.19 27.13
N ARG A 948 29.86 -42.96 26.93
CA ARG A 948 29.41 -41.77 27.69
C ARG A 948 27.92 -41.80 28.01
N THR A 949 27.61 -41.64 29.35
CA THR A 949 26.25 -41.70 29.83
C THR A 949 25.71 -40.27 30.15
N VAL A 950 24.50 -39.99 29.73
CA VAL A 950 23.76 -38.75 30.03
C VAL A 950 22.50 -39.13 30.80
N ASP A 951 22.33 -38.56 31.99
CA ASP A 951 21.19 -38.86 32.87
C ASP A 951 20.13 -37.76 32.82
N LEU A 952 18.92 -38.12 32.42
CA LEU A 952 17.74 -37.23 32.35
C LEU A 952 16.72 -37.53 33.47
N THR A 953 17.05 -38.39 34.44
CA THR A 953 16.10 -38.85 35.48
C THR A 953 15.83 -37.82 36.58
N ASN A 954 16.62 -36.76 36.70
CA ASN A 954 16.42 -35.67 37.65
C ASN A 954 15.40 -34.63 37.16
N ALA A 955 14.28 -35.09 36.59
CA ALA A 955 13.17 -34.20 36.21
C ALA A 955 12.45 -33.74 37.50
N THR A 956 12.69 -32.50 37.91
CA THR A 956 11.86 -31.87 38.93
C THR A 956 10.52 -31.46 38.31
N MET A 957 9.42 -31.85 38.95
CA MET A 957 8.12 -31.25 38.66
C MET A 957 8.23 -29.76 38.93
N ALA A 958 8.26 -28.93 37.88
CA ALA A 958 8.18 -27.49 38.02
C ALA A 958 6.80 -27.16 38.54
N GLY A 959 6.71 -26.87 39.82
CA GLY A 959 5.48 -26.41 40.46
C GLY A 959 5.00 -25.12 39.84
N VAL A 960 3.75 -25.10 39.49
CA VAL A 960 3.01 -23.90 39.13
C VAL A 960 3.02 -22.96 40.32
N THR A 961 3.75 -21.85 40.23
CA THR A 961 3.51 -20.63 41.00
C THR A 961 3.31 -19.45 40.05
#